data_4a14531a171847aecc48ef087819a3ef
#
_entry.id   4a14531a171847aecc48ef087819a3ef
#
_cell.length_a   1.000
_cell.length_b   1.000
_cell.length_c   1.000
_cell.angle_alpha   90.00
_cell.angle_beta   90.00
_cell.angle_gamma   90.00
#
_symmetry.space_group_name_H-M   'P 1'
#
loop_
_entity.id
_entity.type
_entity.pdbx_description
1 polymer ?
#
loop_
_entity_poly.entity_id
_entity_poly.type
_entity_poly.pdbx_seq_one_letter_code
_entity_poly.pdbx_strand_id
1 'polypeptide(L)'
;MRFSISLLTVICIASVIGTVLKQNEPLGNYVNQFGPFWAEVFQRASLTNVYSAWWFLLILAFLVISTSLCVARNTPKILTDLRSYKENIREQSLKAFGHKAQAEMSEAPEAAARRLGALLAGGGWRVKLQSRETPQGLGWMLAAKKGAANKLGYIAAHSAIVLVCVGGLLDGELMVRAQMLFNDKSAYKGGGMIADVPAQHRLSANNPTFRGNLMVTEGTQAGTAILNQTDGILLQELPFSVELQRFIVEYYSTGMPKLFASDIVIHDKATGEKIPARVEVNRPASFKGIEIYQSSFDDGGSGLKFSGQSLRSGGAPFSLEGVVGGSSPISSAAAGGEELTVEYTALRVINVENFSATGMDGVGQGSKVDVRGVDLRSSIVAQLGAANKPKDEKTLRNIGPSYSYKLRDKAGQAREFNNYMLPVDMGDGSPIFLLGLRETPAEPFRYLRVPADSEGSMDGFLRLSRALDDAELRATAIRRYATKAIGPQRPELVAQLEDSARRALDLFAASNPQKPRLQMISDFLEANVPEPERNKAGEVLVRILNGVLFELAQLSREKAGLKPLPQEEATQQFMTQAVLALSDVPLYPAPFVLQLQDFAQVQASVFQVARAPGKAVVYLGCALLILGVFAMLYVRERRLWIWLQPQGSGSPLTAATMALSTNRKTMDGDQEFEHLKRRLLA
;
A
#
# COMPACT_ATOMS: atom_id res chain seq x y z
N MET A 1 -4.83 15.41 -32.51
CA MET A 1 -3.98 14.22 -32.44
C MET A 1 -2.81 14.36 -31.45
N ARG A 2 -1.88 15.32 -31.61
CA ARG A 2 -0.76 15.50 -30.64
C ARG A 2 -1.23 15.74 -29.22
N PHE A 3 -2.23 16.59 -29.02
CA PHE A 3 -2.81 16.89 -27.70
C PHE A 3 -3.43 15.65 -27.02
N SER A 4 -4.18 14.82 -27.76
CA SER A 4 -4.76 13.59 -27.19
C SER A 4 -3.67 12.56 -26.79
N ILE A 5 -2.56 12.52 -27.52
CA ILE A 5 -1.41 11.66 -27.16
C ILE A 5 -0.76 12.16 -25.87
N SER A 6 -0.57 13.48 -25.71
CA SER A 6 -0.03 14.05 -24.48
C SER A 6 -0.93 13.75 -23.28
N LEU A 7 -2.25 13.88 -23.41
CA LEU A 7 -3.20 13.54 -22.35
C LEU A 7 -3.17 12.04 -22.00
N LEU A 8 -3.07 11.17 -23.00
CA LEU A 8 -2.93 9.73 -22.77
C LEU A 8 -1.65 9.42 -21.98
N THR A 9 -0.54 10.10 -22.32
CA THR A 9 0.73 9.95 -21.57
C THR A 9 0.57 10.37 -20.10
N VAL A 10 -0.12 11.49 -19.84
CA VAL A 10 -0.38 11.95 -18.47
C VAL A 10 -1.24 10.94 -17.71
N ILE A 11 -2.28 10.38 -18.33
CA ILE A 11 -3.10 9.32 -17.72
C ILE A 11 -2.26 8.08 -17.40
N CYS A 12 -1.39 7.67 -18.31
CA CYS A 12 -0.50 6.53 -18.07
C CYS A 12 0.42 6.77 -16.87
N ILE A 13 1.04 7.95 -16.77
CA ILE A 13 1.89 8.32 -15.62
C ILE A 13 1.06 8.33 -14.33
N ALA A 14 -0.11 8.96 -14.35
CA ALA A 14 -1.01 9.01 -13.21
C ALA A 14 -1.45 7.59 -12.76
N SER A 15 -1.72 6.69 -13.71
CA SER A 15 -2.08 5.31 -13.42
C SER A 15 -0.92 4.52 -12.81
N VAL A 16 0.32 4.76 -13.24
CA VAL A 16 1.52 4.18 -12.60
C VAL A 16 1.62 4.66 -11.15
N ILE A 17 1.47 5.96 -10.90
CA ILE A 17 1.47 6.50 -9.53
C ILE A 17 0.35 5.88 -8.69
N GLY A 18 -0.88 5.81 -9.23
CA GLY A 18 -2.03 5.22 -8.55
C GLY A 18 -1.90 3.71 -8.29
N THR A 19 -1.02 3.01 -9.00
CA THR A 19 -0.72 1.59 -8.79
C THR A 19 0.37 1.39 -7.73
N VAL A 20 1.37 2.28 -7.72
CA VAL A 20 2.50 2.20 -6.79
C VAL A 20 2.11 2.71 -5.40
N LEU A 21 1.39 3.83 -5.33
CA LEU A 21 0.85 4.35 -4.08
C LEU A 21 -0.45 3.61 -3.72
N LYS A 22 -0.52 3.08 -2.50
CA LYS A 22 -1.80 2.58 -1.98
C LYS A 22 -2.83 3.70 -2.03
N GLN A 23 -4.02 3.40 -2.49
CA GLN A 23 -5.08 4.39 -2.67
C GLN A 23 -6.08 4.34 -1.51
N ASN A 24 -6.61 5.52 -1.12
CA ASN A 24 -7.66 5.66 -0.10
C ASN A 24 -7.29 5.11 1.29
N GLU A 25 -6.01 5.13 1.66
CA GLU A 25 -5.56 4.82 3.02
C GLU A 25 -5.74 6.04 3.94
N PRO A 26 -5.86 5.84 5.26
CA PRO A 26 -5.82 6.92 6.24
C PRO A 26 -4.53 7.74 6.13
N LEU A 27 -4.61 9.06 6.33
CA LEU A 27 -3.46 9.97 6.22
C LEU A 27 -2.26 9.53 7.07
N GLY A 28 -2.52 9.03 8.29
CA GLY A 28 -1.48 8.52 9.19
C GLY A 28 -0.59 7.44 8.56
N ASN A 29 -1.13 6.60 7.69
CA ASN A 29 -0.35 5.56 7.00
C ASN A 29 0.64 6.17 6.01
N TYR A 30 0.27 7.24 5.31
CA TYR A 30 1.19 7.96 4.41
C TYR A 30 2.24 8.73 5.18
N VAL A 31 1.88 9.36 6.31
CA VAL A 31 2.83 10.04 7.21
C VAL A 31 3.85 9.06 7.76
N ASN A 32 3.41 7.90 8.24
CA ASN A 32 4.30 6.86 8.76
C ASN A 32 5.23 6.27 7.69
N GLN A 33 4.81 6.28 6.42
CA GLN A 33 5.54 5.65 5.33
C GLN A 33 6.45 6.60 4.55
N PHE A 34 6.01 7.84 4.33
CA PHE A 34 6.68 8.81 3.46
C PHE A 34 7.11 10.08 4.20
N GLY A 35 6.73 10.21 5.48
CA GLY A 35 6.93 11.42 6.28
C GLY A 35 5.85 12.48 6.02
N PRO A 36 5.72 13.46 6.94
CA PRO A 36 4.64 14.46 6.91
C PRO A 36 4.70 15.35 5.67
N PHE A 37 5.90 15.74 5.24
CA PHE A 37 6.08 16.59 4.05
C PHE A 37 5.52 15.93 2.78
N TRP A 38 5.94 14.70 2.48
CA TRP A 38 5.50 14.00 1.29
C TRP A 38 4.04 13.58 1.37
N ALA A 39 3.55 13.19 2.54
CA ALA A 39 2.14 12.88 2.75
C ALA A 39 1.25 14.09 2.41
N GLU A 40 1.66 15.30 2.84
CA GLU A 40 0.94 16.53 2.50
C GLU A 40 0.99 16.86 1.01
N VAL A 41 2.15 16.72 0.36
CA VAL A 41 2.29 16.90 -1.10
C VAL A 41 1.39 15.93 -1.87
N PHE A 42 1.39 14.65 -1.49
CA PHE A 42 0.54 13.64 -2.13
C PHE A 42 -0.94 13.94 -1.95
N GLN A 43 -1.34 14.40 -0.76
CA GLN A 43 -2.72 14.76 -0.48
C GLN A 43 -3.15 16.00 -1.30
N ARG A 44 -2.35 17.08 -1.32
CA ARG A 44 -2.65 18.30 -2.10
C ARG A 44 -2.74 18.02 -3.60
N ALA A 45 -1.89 17.15 -4.12
CA ALA A 45 -1.93 16.72 -5.52
C ALA A 45 -2.99 15.65 -5.81
N SER A 46 -3.75 15.19 -4.80
CA SER A 46 -4.72 14.08 -4.87
C SER A 46 -4.09 12.77 -5.38
N LEU A 47 -2.81 12.53 -5.09
CA LEU A 47 -2.13 11.30 -5.50
C LEU A 47 -2.51 10.10 -4.61
N THR A 48 -3.07 10.35 -3.45
CA THR A 48 -3.62 9.33 -2.53
C THR A 48 -4.97 8.77 -3.02
N ASN A 49 -5.61 9.43 -3.99
CA ASN A 49 -6.87 9.04 -4.59
C ASN A 49 -6.95 9.45 -6.07
N VAL A 50 -5.90 9.07 -6.83
CA VAL A 50 -5.68 9.47 -8.24
C VAL A 50 -6.92 9.23 -9.10
N TYR A 51 -7.52 8.06 -9.01
CA TYR A 51 -8.63 7.64 -9.89
C TYR A 51 -9.92 8.42 -9.64
N SER A 52 -10.06 9.08 -8.50
CA SER A 52 -11.17 9.96 -8.16
C SER A 52 -10.81 11.46 -8.15
N ALA A 53 -9.55 11.80 -8.44
CA ALA A 53 -9.09 13.18 -8.50
C ALA A 53 -9.78 13.94 -9.64
N TRP A 54 -10.21 15.18 -9.37
CA TRP A 54 -10.96 16.00 -10.34
C TRP A 54 -10.19 16.21 -11.65
N TRP A 55 -8.88 16.42 -11.59
CA TRP A 55 -8.03 16.62 -12.77
C TRP A 55 -7.91 15.34 -13.60
N PHE A 56 -7.83 14.15 -12.97
CA PHE A 56 -7.81 12.86 -13.64
C PHE A 56 -9.12 12.59 -14.36
N LEU A 57 -10.25 12.80 -13.68
CA LEU A 57 -11.59 12.63 -14.28
C LEU A 57 -11.84 13.60 -15.43
N LEU A 58 -11.36 14.85 -15.32
CA LEU A 58 -11.45 15.84 -16.41
C LEU A 58 -10.68 15.39 -17.66
N ILE A 59 -9.44 14.95 -17.48
CA ILE A 59 -8.60 14.46 -18.57
C ILE A 59 -9.24 13.21 -19.21
N LEU A 60 -9.74 12.30 -18.39
CA LEU A 60 -10.40 11.08 -18.83
C LEU A 60 -11.68 11.38 -19.62
N ALA A 61 -12.52 12.29 -19.13
CA ALA A 61 -13.72 12.74 -19.86
C ALA A 61 -13.37 13.38 -21.21
N PHE A 62 -12.35 14.25 -21.23
CA PHE A 62 -11.88 14.83 -22.48
C PHE A 62 -11.36 13.77 -23.46
N LEU A 63 -10.61 12.78 -22.97
CA LEU A 63 -10.10 11.69 -23.79
C LEU A 63 -11.24 10.85 -24.37
N VAL A 64 -12.25 10.51 -23.57
CA VAL A 64 -13.45 9.78 -24.00
C VAL A 64 -14.18 10.55 -25.10
N ILE A 65 -14.47 11.84 -24.87
CA ILE A 65 -15.18 12.69 -25.86
C ILE A 65 -14.36 12.83 -27.14
N SER A 66 -13.08 13.18 -27.03
CA SER A 66 -12.19 13.38 -28.18
C SER A 66 -12.03 12.12 -29.01
N THR A 67 -11.84 10.96 -28.35
CA THR A 67 -11.69 9.67 -29.05
C THR A 67 -13.01 9.23 -29.69
N SER A 68 -14.14 9.40 -28.99
CA SER A 68 -15.48 9.10 -29.53
C SER A 68 -15.79 9.92 -30.78
N LEU A 69 -15.50 11.22 -30.75
CA LEU A 69 -15.66 12.10 -31.92
C LEU A 69 -14.73 11.70 -33.06
N CYS A 70 -13.51 11.27 -32.73
CA CYS A 70 -12.57 10.77 -33.75
C CYS A 70 -13.10 9.48 -34.41
N VAL A 71 -13.61 8.54 -33.64
CA VAL A 71 -14.24 7.31 -34.13
C VAL A 71 -15.47 7.66 -34.98
N ALA A 72 -16.38 8.49 -34.49
CA ALA A 72 -17.60 8.89 -35.19
C ALA A 72 -17.29 9.56 -36.53
N ARG A 73 -16.28 10.44 -36.58
CA ARG A 73 -15.86 11.14 -37.81
C ARG A 73 -15.20 10.22 -38.84
N ASN A 74 -14.38 9.26 -38.39
CA ASN A 74 -13.60 8.42 -39.28
C ASN A 74 -14.33 7.15 -39.73
N THR A 75 -15.26 6.62 -38.92
CA THR A 75 -16.00 5.38 -39.21
C THR A 75 -16.74 5.46 -40.58
N PRO A 76 -17.53 6.50 -40.90
CA PRO A 76 -18.20 6.58 -42.22
C PRO A 76 -17.22 6.57 -43.39
N LYS A 77 -16.09 7.30 -43.25
CA LYS A 77 -15.05 7.36 -44.29
C LYS A 77 -14.40 5.98 -44.48
N ILE A 78 -14.08 5.28 -43.39
CA ILE A 78 -13.51 3.94 -43.42
C ILE A 78 -14.48 2.94 -44.04
N LEU A 79 -15.77 2.98 -43.67
CA LEU A 79 -16.80 2.12 -44.25
C LEU A 79 -17.00 2.36 -45.73
N THR A 80 -16.99 3.61 -46.18
CA THR A 80 -17.06 3.96 -47.62
C THR A 80 -15.82 3.45 -48.35
N ASP A 81 -14.62 3.61 -47.79
CA ASP A 81 -13.39 3.13 -48.40
C ASP A 81 -13.30 1.59 -48.42
N LEU A 82 -13.89 0.91 -47.43
CA LEU A 82 -14.03 -0.54 -47.41
C LEU A 82 -14.93 -1.06 -48.52
N ARG A 83 -15.91 -0.27 -48.98
CA ARG A 83 -16.81 -0.61 -50.08
C ARG A 83 -16.20 -0.24 -51.43
N SER A 84 -15.38 0.81 -51.50
CA SER A 84 -14.75 1.32 -52.71
C SER A 84 -13.60 0.45 -53.18
N TYR A 85 -13.53 0.21 -54.50
CA TYR A 85 -12.41 -0.46 -55.15
C TYR A 85 -11.50 0.54 -55.85
N LYS A 86 -11.87 1.85 -55.87
CA LYS A 86 -11.23 2.92 -56.67
C LYS A 86 -11.11 2.54 -58.13
N GLU A 87 -12.15 1.87 -58.63
CA GLU A 87 -12.24 1.39 -60.00
C GLU A 87 -12.11 2.49 -61.02
N ASN A 88 -12.42 3.75 -60.66
CA ASN A 88 -12.39 4.91 -61.58
C ASN A 88 -11.00 5.54 -61.76
N ILE A 89 -9.93 4.88 -61.33
CA ILE A 89 -8.55 5.35 -61.52
C ILE A 89 -8.22 5.46 -63.01
N ARG A 90 -7.45 6.52 -63.38
CA ARG A 90 -7.01 6.76 -64.77
C ARG A 90 -5.75 5.94 -65.08
N GLU A 91 -5.58 5.50 -66.32
CA GLU A 91 -4.41 4.76 -66.78
C GLU A 91 -3.09 5.49 -66.50
N GLN A 92 -3.03 6.82 -66.76
CA GLN A 92 -1.83 7.60 -66.44
C GLN A 92 -1.45 7.52 -64.96
N SER A 93 -2.45 7.47 -64.06
CA SER A 93 -2.20 7.29 -62.62
C SER A 93 -1.62 5.91 -62.32
N LEU A 94 -2.03 4.86 -63.04
CA LEU A 94 -1.45 3.51 -62.86
C LEU A 94 0.03 3.50 -63.25
N LYS A 95 0.42 4.24 -64.30
CA LYS A 95 1.82 4.37 -64.73
C LYS A 95 2.71 5.16 -63.72
N ALA A 96 2.10 5.88 -62.76
CA ALA A 96 2.81 6.63 -61.75
C ALA A 96 3.09 5.80 -60.47
N PHE A 97 2.52 4.59 -60.32
CA PHE A 97 2.79 3.76 -59.14
C PHE A 97 4.21 3.18 -59.12
N GLY A 98 4.79 2.97 -57.96
CA GLY A 98 6.10 2.35 -57.80
C GLY A 98 6.14 0.90 -58.31
N HIS A 99 5.10 0.12 -58.02
CA HIS A 99 4.91 -1.23 -58.54
C HIS A 99 3.97 -1.16 -59.75
N LYS A 100 4.52 -1.24 -60.94
CA LYS A 100 3.80 -1.20 -62.22
C LYS A 100 4.40 -2.17 -63.24
N ALA A 101 3.57 -2.69 -64.11
CA ALA A 101 3.98 -3.53 -65.22
C ALA A 101 3.05 -3.31 -66.41
N GLN A 102 3.57 -3.52 -67.59
CA GLN A 102 2.81 -3.54 -68.86
C GLN A 102 3.08 -4.85 -69.57
N ALA A 103 2.07 -5.37 -70.23
CA ALA A 103 2.18 -6.58 -71.05
C ALA A 103 1.13 -6.55 -72.20
N GLU A 104 1.39 -7.33 -73.20
CA GLU A 104 0.44 -7.62 -74.27
C GLU A 104 -0.12 -9.01 -74.11
N MET A 105 -1.44 -9.14 -74.34
CA MET A 105 -2.15 -10.42 -74.15
C MET A 105 -2.85 -10.76 -75.50
N SER A 106 -2.84 -12.02 -75.87
CA SER A 106 -3.42 -12.55 -77.07
C SER A 106 -4.91 -12.89 -76.99
N GLU A 107 -5.64 -12.23 -76.12
CA GLU A 107 -7.07 -12.46 -75.85
C GLU A 107 -7.83 -11.12 -75.81
N ALA A 108 -9.13 -11.13 -76.05
CA ALA A 108 -9.96 -9.94 -76.00
C ALA A 108 -10.02 -9.37 -74.54
N PRO A 109 -10.12 -8.02 -74.39
CA PRO A 109 -10.11 -7.39 -73.04
C PRO A 109 -11.11 -7.92 -72.07
N GLU A 110 -12.30 -8.32 -72.52
CA GLU A 110 -13.33 -8.92 -71.64
C GLU A 110 -12.95 -10.31 -71.12
N ALA A 111 -12.43 -11.17 -72.04
CA ALA A 111 -12.00 -12.52 -71.71
C ALA A 111 -10.82 -12.45 -70.71
N ALA A 112 -9.84 -11.57 -70.99
CA ALA A 112 -8.73 -11.29 -70.10
C ALA A 112 -9.22 -10.85 -68.69
N ALA A 113 -10.16 -9.88 -68.65
CA ALA A 113 -10.70 -9.37 -67.39
C ALA A 113 -11.40 -10.46 -66.58
N ARG A 114 -12.19 -11.31 -67.20
CA ARG A 114 -12.88 -12.43 -66.53
C ARG A 114 -11.89 -13.47 -66.00
N ARG A 115 -10.92 -13.90 -66.82
CA ARG A 115 -9.87 -14.84 -66.45
C ARG A 115 -9.02 -14.36 -65.28
N LEU A 116 -8.49 -13.11 -65.39
CA LEU A 116 -7.68 -12.50 -64.38
C LEU A 116 -8.47 -12.26 -63.06
N GLY A 117 -9.76 -11.90 -63.21
CA GLY A 117 -10.67 -11.73 -62.10
C GLY A 117 -10.88 -13.05 -61.34
N ALA A 118 -11.08 -14.17 -62.04
CA ALA A 118 -11.22 -15.50 -61.45
C ALA A 118 -9.93 -15.97 -60.75
N LEU A 119 -8.76 -15.74 -61.35
CA LEU A 119 -7.46 -16.07 -60.75
C LEU A 119 -7.20 -15.28 -59.47
N LEU A 120 -7.54 -13.99 -59.43
CA LEU A 120 -7.42 -13.15 -58.24
C LEU A 120 -8.42 -13.57 -57.15
N ALA A 121 -9.68 -13.84 -57.53
CA ALA A 121 -10.69 -14.31 -56.56
C ALA A 121 -10.28 -15.64 -55.93
N GLY A 122 -9.76 -16.60 -56.68
CA GLY A 122 -9.18 -17.83 -56.16
C GLY A 122 -7.97 -17.61 -55.25
N GLY A 123 -7.24 -16.49 -55.43
CA GLY A 123 -6.16 -16.06 -54.54
C GLY A 123 -6.63 -15.29 -53.28
N GLY A 124 -7.95 -15.23 -53.01
CA GLY A 124 -8.53 -14.54 -51.87
C GLY A 124 -8.62 -13.00 -52.02
N TRP A 125 -8.55 -12.50 -53.27
CA TRP A 125 -8.82 -11.09 -53.58
C TRP A 125 -10.31 -10.86 -53.81
N ARG A 126 -10.82 -9.73 -53.33
CA ARG A 126 -12.14 -9.25 -53.73
C ARG A 126 -11.99 -8.43 -55.00
N VAL A 127 -12.71 -8.79 -56.06
CA VAL A 127 -12.55 -8.23 -57.40
C VAL A 127 -13.80 -7.50 -57.83
N LYS A 128 -13.63 -6.37 -58.55
CA LYS A 128 -14.67 -5.65 -59.26
C LYS A 128 -14.20 -5.39 -60.67
N LEU A 129 -15.03 -5.73 -61.65
CA LEU A 129 -14.81 -5.48 -63.08
C LEU A 129 -15.69 -4.32 -63.50
N GLN A 130 -15.15 -3.43 -64.29
CA GLN A 130 -15.87 -2.28 -64.87
C GLN A 130 -15.42 -2.06 -66.31
N SER A 131 -16.38 -2.06 -67.24
CA SER A 131 -16.13 -1.67 -68.62
C SER A 131 -16.07 -0.15 -68.77
N ARG A 132 -15.24 0.34 -69.70
CA ARG A 132 -15.12 1.75 -70.05
C ARG A 132 -14.89 1.90 -71.59
N GLU A 133 -15.58 2.82 -72.15
CA GLU A 133 -15.32 3.16 -73.54
C GLU A 133 -13.96 3.88 -73.71
N THR A 134 -13.20 3.45 -74.69
CA THR A 134 -11.92 4.06 -75.09
C THR A 134 -11.96 4.37 -76.57
N PRO A 135 -11.10 5.26 -77.10
CA PRO A 135 -11.03 5.55 -78.52
C PRO A 135 -10.75 4.31 -79.40
N GLN A 136 -10.17 3.23 -78.78
CA GLN A 136 -9.81 1.99 -79.46
C GLN A 136 -10.87 0.88 -79.29
N GLY A 137 -11.96 1.13 -78.59
CA GLY A 137 -13.00 0.17 -78.30
C GLY A 137 -13.30 0.00 -76.78
N LEU A 138 -14.00 -1.06 -76.38
CA LEU A 138 -14.39 -1.28 -75.02
C LEU A 138 -13.22 -1.82 -74.17
N GLY A 139 -12.70 -0.99 -73.26
CA GLY A 139 -11.68 -1.39 -72.31
C GLY A 139 -12.32 -1.89 -70.98
N TRP A 140 -11.52 -2.62 -70.21
CA TRP A 140 -11.96 -3.17 -68.90
C TRP A 140 -10.98 -2.79 -67.80
N MET A 141 -11.53 -2.25 -66.69
CA MET A 141 -10.79 -2.04 -65.47
C MET A 141 -11.10 -3.18 -64.49
N LEU A 142 -10.07 -3.92 -64.12
CA LEU A 142 -10.10 -4.87 -63.02
C LEU A 142 -9.52 -4.20 -61.81
N ALA A 143 -10.35 -4.00 -60.77
CA ALA A 143 -9.93 -3.45 -59.50
C ALA A 143 -10.09 -4.53 -58.39
N ALA A 144 -8.99 -4.90 -57.76
CA ALA A 144 -8.95 -5.92 -56.72
C ALA A 144 -8.39 -5.39 -55.42
N LYS A 145 -8.87 -5.90 -54.29
CA LYS A 145 -8.38 -5.56 -52.96
C LYS A 145 -8.29 -6.77 -52.06
N LYS A 146 -7.27 -6.77 -51.20
CA LYS A 146 -7.05 -7.80 -50.15
C LYS A 146 -6.55 -7.14 -48.88
N GLY A 147 -6.94 -7.68 -47.69
CA GLY A 147 -6.47 -7.18 -46.40
C GLY A 147 -7.16 -5.90 -45.91
N ALA A 148 -8.33 -5.56 -46.42
CA ALA A 148 -9.07 -4.35 -46.05
C ALA A 148 -9.50 -4.34 -44.54
N ALA A 149 -9.45 -5.48 -43.85
CA ALA A 149 -9.72 -5.61 -42.42
C ALA A 149 -8.76 -4.77 -41.55
N ASN A 150 -7.58 -4.38 -42.06
CA ASN A 150 -6.67 -3.45 -41.40
C ASN A 150 -7.38 -2.16 -40.94
N LYS A 151 -8.29 -1.62 -41.72
CA LYS A 151 -9.05 -0.41 -41.38
C LYS A 151 -10.07 -0.60 -40.29
N LEU A 152 -10.62 -1.81 -40.14
CA LEU A 152 -11.48 -2.16 -39.00
C LEU A 152 -10.67 -2.22 -37.74
N GLY A 153 -9.39 -2.60 -37.78
CA GLY A 153 -8.47 -2.56 -36.68
C GLY A 153 -8.34 -1.16 -36.05
N TYR A 154 -8.32 -0.12 -36.87
CA TYR A 154 -8.33 1.25 -36.38
C TYR A 154 -9.59 1.59 -35.59
N ILE A 155 -10.77 1.21 -36.09
CA ILE A 155 -12.05 1.44 -35.39
C ILE A 155 -12.06 0.66 -34.10
N ALA A 156 -11.68 -0.62 -34.13
CA ALA A 156 -11.63 -1.50 -32.97
C ALA A 156 -10.71 -0.95 -31.88
N ALA A 157 -9.47 -0.57 -32.23
CA ALA A 157 -8.50 -0.07 -31.25
C ALA A 157 -8.94 1.26 -30.61
N HIS A 158 -9.52 2.20 -31.37
CA HIS A 158 -9.98 3.47 -30.81
C HIS A 158 -11.27 3.31 -30.00
N SER A 159 -12.22 2.47 -30.45
CA SER A 159 -13.41 2.14 -29.65
C SER A 159 -13.06 1.40 -28.38
N ALA A 160 -12.03 0.56 -28.41
CA ALA A 160 -11.50 -0.13 -27.25
C ALA A 160 -11.04 0.84 -26.15
N ILE A 161 -10.31 1.90 -26.52
CA ILE A 161 -9.88 2.94 -25.57
C ILE A 161 -11.11 3.58 -24.89
N VAL A 162 -12.15 3.90 -25.67
CA VAL A 162 -13.39 4.47 -25.11
C VAL A 162 -14.05 3.49 -24.15
N LEU A 163 -14.15 2.22 -24.52
CA LEU A 163 -14.75 1.19 -23.66
C LEU A 163 -13.97 1.00 -22.35
N VAL A 164 -12.64 0.95 -22.43
CA VAL A 164 -11.79 0.85 -21.22
C VAL A 164 -12.00 2.04 -20.29
N CYS A 165 -12.03 3.26 -20.85
CA CYS A 165 -12.25 4.47 -20.07
C CYS A 165 -13.66 4.51 -19.44
N VAL A 166 -14.69 4.16 -20.22
CA VAL A 166 -16.09 4.11 -19.72
C VAL A 166 -16.23 3.02 -18.65
N GLY A 167 -15.66 1.83 -18.87
CA GLY A 167 -15.70 0.75 -17.88
C GLY A 167 -15.01 1.16 -16.57
N GLY A 168 -13.87 1.84 -16.66
CA GLY A 168 -13.19 2.38 -15.47
C GLY A 168 -14.00 3.46 -14.73
N LEU A 169 -14.71 4.32 -15.45
CA LEU A 169 -15.62 5.30 -14.85
C LEU A 169 -16.83 4.65 -14.17
N LEU A 170 -17.36 3.57 -14.74
CA LEU A 170 -18.48 2.82 -14.15
C LEU A 170 -18.07 2.14 -12.84
N ASP A 171 -16.85 1.65 -12.73
CA ASP A 171 -16.35 0.98 -11.52
C ASP A 171 -15.70 1.95 -10.52
N GLY A 172 -15.56 3.23 -10.89
CA GLY A 172 -14.98 4.27 -10.05
C GLY A 172 -15.98 4.88 -9.06
N GLU A 173 -15.46 5.75 -8.19
CA GLU A 173 -16.26 6.48 -7.18
C GLU A 173 -17.30 7.46 -7.79
N LEU A 174 -17.23 7.72 -9.10
CA LEU A 174 -18.11 8.68 -9.77
C LEU A 174 -19.60 8.33 -9.57
N MET A 175 -19.95 7.04 -9.64
CA MET A 175 -21.32 6.57 -9.44
C MET A 175 -21.77 6.73 -7.99
N VAL A 176 -20.88 6.52 -7.01
CA VAL A 176 -21.17 6.75 -5.59
C VAL A 176 -21.36 8.24 -5.35
N ARG A 177 -20.50 9.10 -5.90
CA ARG A 177 -20.63 10.58 -5.81
C ARG A 177 -21.91 11.08 -6.47
N ALA A 178 -22.30 10.49 -7.60
CA ALA A 178 -23.59 10.82 -8.23
C ALA A 178 -24.78 10.48 -7.32
N GLN A 179 -24.75 9.32 -6.66
CA GLN A 179 -25.77 8.96 -5.68
C GLN A 179 -25.77 9.89 -4.47
N MET A 180 -24.61 10.32 -3.99
CA MET A 180 -24.52 11.32 -2.92
C MET A 180 -25.23 12.62 -3.35
N LEU A 181 -24.97 13.07 -4.58
CA LEU A 181 -25.54 14.33 -5.09
C LEU A 181 -27.06 14.23 -5.36
N PHE A 182 -27.53 13.14 -5.97
CA PHE A 182 -28.94 13.02 -6.42
C PHE A 182 -29.88 12.43 -5.36
N ASN A 183 -29.36 11.70 -4.36
CA ASN A 183 -30.14 11.02 -3.34
C ASN A 183 -29.90 11.60 -1.93
N ASP A 184 -29.36 12.81 -1.85
CA ASP A 184 -29.05 13.53 -0.58
C ASP A 184 -28.26 12.67 0.41
N LYS A 185 -27.33 11.87 -0.10
CA LYS A 185 -26.44 11.07 0.74
C LYS A 185 -25.19 11.85 1.12
N SER A 186 -24.75 11.73 2.36
CA SER A 186 -23.57 12.42 2.87
C SER A 186 -22.67 11.47 3.66
N ALA A 187 -21.36 11.78 3.72
CA ALA A 187 -20.42 11.01 4.51
C ALA A 187 -20.69 11.20 6.01
N TYR A 188 -20.61 10.12 6.78
CA TYR A 188 -20.72 10.13 8.23
C TYR A 188 -19.36 10.44 8.84
N LYS A 189 -19.32 11.44 9.72
CA LYS A 189 -18.07 11.90 10.40
C LYS A 189 -18.04 11.51 11.88
N GLY A 190 -19.11 10.89 12.39
CA GLY A 190 -19.21 10.46 13.78
C GLY A 190 -18.53 9.13 14.03
N GLY A 191 -18.48 8.75 15.32
CA GLY A 191 -18.12 7.41 15.78
C GLY A 191 -19.35 6.67 16.31
N GLY A 192 -19.17 5.43 16.75
CA GLY A 192 -20.22 4.62 17.34
C GLY A 192 -20.51 3.33 16.58
N MET A 193 -21.62 2.68 16.92
CA MET A 193 -21.99 1.42 16.29
C MET A 193 -22.57 1.62 14.90
N ILE A 194 -22.27 0.72 13.96
CA ILE A 194 -22.81 0.74 12.59
C ILE A 194 -24.35 0.79 12.60
N ALA A 195 -24.99 0.14 13.59
CA ALA A 195 -26.44 0.11 13.72
C ALA A 195 -27.05 1.51 13.93
N ASP A 196 -26.35 2.40 14.61
CA ASP A 196 -26.85 3.72 14.99
C ASP A 196 -26.66 4.78 13.90
N VAL A 197 -25.95 4.45 12.82
CA VAL A 197 -25.68 5.40 11.73
C VAL A 197 -26.96 5.68 10.94
N PRO A 198 -27.38 6.96 10.78
CA PRO A 198 -28.60 7.34 10.08
C PRO A 198 -28.66 6.89 8.62
N ALA A 199 -29.87 6.73 8.09
CA ALA A 199 -30.14 6.26 6.72
C ALA A 199 -29.52 7.15 5.62
N GLN A 200 -29.34 8.46 5.88
CA GLN A 200 -28.70 9.40 4.95
C GLN A 200 -27.23 9.04 4.66
N HIS A 201 -26.59 8.26 5.52
CA HIS A 201 -25.19 7.80 5.36
C HIS A 201 -25.11 6.35 4.85
N ARG A 202 -26.24 5.75 4.46
CA ARG A 202 -26.33 4.37 3.98
C ARG A 202 -26.72 4.32 2.50
N LEU A 203 -26.03 3.48 1.76
CA LEU A 203 -26.33 3.15 0.37
C LEU A 203 -27.14 1.85 0.31
N SER A 204 -28.07 1.77 -0.64
CA SER A 204 -28.93 0.61 -0.83
C SER A 204 -28.15 -0.62 -1.28
N ALA A 205 -28.64 -1.81 -0.92
CA ALA A 205 -28.14 -3.10 -1.41
C ALA A 205 -28.21 -3.24 -2.96
N ASN A 206 -29.06 -2.43 -3.62
CA ASN A 206 -29.18 -2.38 -5.08
C ASN A 206 -28.16 -1.44 -5.75
N ASN A 207 -27.25 -0.83 -5.00
CA ASN A 207 -26.20 0.00 -5.57
C ASN A 207 -25.47 -0.76 -6.71
N PRO A 208 -25.42 -0.20 -7.94
CA PRO A 208 -24.86 -0.91 -9.09
C PRO A 208 -23.33 -1.08 -9.00
N THR A 209 -22.64 -0.19 -8.30
CA THR A 209 -21.19 -0.24 -8.16
C THR A 209 -20.75 0.31 -6.82
N PHE A 210 -19.83 -0.40 -6.17
CA PHE A 210 -19.18 0.03 -4.93
C PHE A 210 -17.92 -0.81 -4.67
N ARG A 211 -17.07 -0.26 -3.84
CA ARG A 211 -15.94 -0.97 -3.23
C ARG A 211 -15.83 -0.52 -1.78
N GLY A 212 -15.91 -1.46 -0.85
CA GLY A 212 -15.86 -1.17 0.59
C GLY A 212 -15.20 -2.29 1.36
N ASN A 213 -14.93 -2.02 2.63
CA ASN A 213 -14.36 -2.98 3.57
C ASN A 213 -15.46 -3.54 4.48
N LEU A 214 -15.49 -4.84 4.62
CA LEU A 214 -16.37 -5.58 5.53
C LEU A 214 -15.51 -6.29 6.56
N MET A 215 -15.55 -5.84 7.80
CA MET A 215 -14.88 -6.50 8.92
C MET A 215 -15.83 -7.50 9.56
N VAL A 216 -15.36 -8.73 9.75
CA VAL A 216 -16.13 -9.81 10.36
C VAL A 216 -15.24 -10.52 11.38
N THR A 217 -15.68 -10.54 12.63
CA THR A 217 -15.02 -11.27 13.72
C THR A 217 -15.40 -12.75 13.66
N GLU A 218 -14.49 -13.63 14.03
CA GLU A 218 -14.78 -15.07 14.13
C GLU A 218 -16.01 -15.35 15.01
N GLY A 219 -16.87 -16.23 14.53
CA GLY A 219 -18.12 -16.58 15.19
C GLY A 219 -19.24 -15.54 15.04
N THR A 220 -19.01 -14.44 14.31
CA THR A 220 -20.02 -13.40 14.07
C THR A 220 -20.36 -13.23 12.60
N GLN A 221 -21.37 -12.42 12.30
CA GLN A 221 -21.75 -12.10 10.93
C GLN A 221 -21.90 -10.59 10.72
N ALA A 222 -21.55 -10.11 9.53
CA ALA A 222 -21.72 -8.73 9.12
C ALA A 222 -22.31 -8.64 7.71
N GLY A 223 -23.15 -7.65 7.47
CA GLY A 223 -23.84 -7.45 6.19
C GLY A 223 -23.83 -5.99 5.71
N THR A 224 -22.93 -5.17 6.26
CA THR A 224 -22.77 -3.75 5.92
C THR A 224 -21.30 -3.45 5.73
N ALA A 225 -20.91 -3.01 4.54
CA ALA A 225 -19.54 -2.63 4.23
C ALA A 225 -19.32 -1.13 4.43
N ILE A 226 -18.10 -0.75 4.78
CA ILE A 226 -17.65 0.62 4.98
C ILE A 226 -16.92 1.10 3.72
N LEU A 227 -17.43 2.19 3.13
CA LEU A 227 -16.81 2.90 2.03
C LEU A 227 -16.13 4.16 2.57
N ASN A 228 -14.80 4.18 2.54
CA ASN A 228 -14.06 5.36 2.93
C ASN A 228 -14.24 6.47 1.90
N GLN A 229 -14.56 7.67 2.37
CA GLN A 229 -14.67 8.89 1.59
C GLN A 229 -13.64 9.91 2.10
N THR A 230 -13.37 10.97 1.34
CA THR A 230 -12.43 12.03 1.74
C THR A 230 -12.79 12.65 3.08
N ASP A 231 -14.10 12.81 3.35
CA ASP A 231 -14.62 13.54 4.51
C ASP A 231 -15.33 12.66 5.54
N GLY A 232 -15.16 11.34 5.48
CA GLY A 232 -15.84 10.43 6.40
C GLY A 232 -16.10 9.06 5.76
N ILE A 233 -17.16 8.39 6.16
CA ILE A 233 -17.52 7.07 5.65
C ILE A 233 -18.97 7.03 5.13
N LEU A 234 -19.22 6.14 4.17
CA LEU A 234 -20.57 5.71 3.79
C LEU A 234 -20.74 4.23 4.11
N LEU A 235 -21.92 3.84 4.52
CA LEU A 235 -22.26 2.45 4.76
C LEU A 235 -22.97 1.87 3.54
N GLN A 236 -22.47 0.73 3.05
CA GLN A 236 -23.06 -0.01 1.94
C GLN A 236 -23.76 -1.25 2.47
N GLU A 237 -25.08 -1.28 2.35
CA GLU A 237 -25.84 -2.49 2.66
C GLU A 237 -25.59 -3.58 1.61
N LEU A 238 -25.36 -4.80 2.08
CA LEU A 238 -25.20 -5.96 1.21
C LEU A 238 -26.50 -6.77 1.15
N PRO A 239 -26.83 -7.41 0.01
CA PRO A 239 -28.00 -8.28 -0.11
C PRO A 239 -27.83 -9.62 0.64
N PHE A 240 -26.70 -9.81 1.30
CA PHE A 240 -26.35 -10.96 2.11
C PHE A 240 -25.58 -10.51 3.35
N SER A 241 -25.37 -11.41 4.30
CA SER A 241 -24.36 -11.26 5.35
C SER A 241 -23.30 -12.35 5.23
N VAL A 242 -22.12 -12.05 5.72
CA VAL A 242 -20.97 -12.96 5.76
C VAL A 242 -20.73 -13.31 7.22
N GLU A 243 -20.79 -14.60 7.54
CA GLU A 243 -20.36 -15.16 8.82
C GLU A 243 -18.93 -15.69 8.66
N LEU A 244 -18.03 -15.28 9.54
CA LEU A 244 -16.67 -15.81 9.59
C LEU A 244 -16.63 -16.99 10.56
N GLN A 245 -16.41 -18.19 10.02
CA GLN A 245 -16.27 -19.38 10.85
C GLN A 245 -14.85 -19.50 11.41
N ARG A 246 -13.84 -19.26 10.55
CA ARG A 246 -12.45 -19.39 10.94
C ARG A 246 -11.55 -18.52 10.03
N PHE A 247 -10.66 -17.78 10.64
CA PHE A 247 -9.55 -17.13 9.96
C PHE A 247 -8.29 -18.01 10.05
N ILE A 248 -7.59 -18.20 8.95
CA ILE A 248 -6.45 -19.10 8.83
C ILE A 248 -5.23 -18.29 8.38
N VAL A 249 -4.19 -18.34 9.18
CA VAL A 249 -2.88 -17.77 8.86
C VAL A 249 -1.85 -18.88 8.90
N GLU A 250 -1.11 -19.05 7.81
CA GLU A 250 0.09 -19.85 7.78
C GLU A 250 1.31 -18.97 7.70
N TYR A 251 2.37 -19.35 8.38
CA TYR A 251 3.63 -18.60 8.40
C TYR A 251 4.76 -19.44 7.82
N TYR A 252 5.73 -18.75 7.20
CA TYR A 252 7.03 -19.34 6.91
C TYR A 252 7.84 -19.51 8.21
N SER A 253 8.91 -20.32 8.16
CA SER A 253 9.85 -20.47 9.30
C SER A 253 10.48 -19.15 9.76
N THR A 254 10.49 -18.14 8.88
CA THR A 254 10.96 -16.77 9.18
C THR A 254 9.94 -15.92 9.95
N GLY A 255 8.73 -16.44 10.22
CA GLY A 255 7.63 -15.67 10.81
C GLY A 255 6.85 -14.78 9.82
N MET A 256 7.24 -14.76 8.55
CA MET A 256 6.49 -14.03 7.52
C MET A 256 5.22 -14.78 7.14
N PRO A 257 4.09 -14.08 6.95
CA PRO A 257 2.85 -14.71 6.50
C PRO A 257 3.03 -15.39 5.14
N LYS A 258 2.55 -16.64 5.03
CA LYS A 258 2.57 -17.45 3.81
C LYS A 258 1.19 -17.51 3.16
N LEU A 259 0.15 -17.65 3.96
CA LEU A 259 -1.23 -17.75 3.51
C LEU A 259 -2.15 -16.99 4.47
N PHE A 260 -3.08 -16.27 3.90
CA PHE A 260 -4.27 -15.77 4.58
C PHE A 260 -5.51 -16.34 3.92
N ALA A 261 -6.35 -16.99 4.69
CA ALA A 261 -7.61 -17.57 4.23
C ALA A 261 -8.71 -17.38 5.27
N SER A 262 -9.94 -17.36 4.82
CA SER A 262 -11.13 -17.29 5.67
C SER A 262 -12.15 -18.31 5.23
N ASP A 263 -12.57 -19.19 6.12
CA ASP A 263 -13.72 -20.04 5.93
C ASP A 263 -14.96 -19.25 6.36
N ILE A 264 -15.85 -19.00 5.41
CA ILE A 264 -17.04 -18.15 5.60
C ILE A 264 -18.32 -18.89 5.24
N VAL A 265 -19.43 -18.40 5.77
CA VAL A 265 -20.78 -18.75 5.30
C VAL A 265 -21.48 -17.48 4.85
N ILE A 266 -21.94 -17.49 3.59
CA ILE A 266 -22.72 -16.40 3.02
C ILE A 266 -24.19 -16.70 3.29
N HIS A 267 -24.88 -15.80 3.99
CA HIS A 267 -26.29 -15.90 4.29
C HIS A 267 -27.08 -14.97 3.35
N ASP A 268 -27.83 -15.53 2.43
CA ASP A 268 -28.71 -14.74 1.55
C ASP A 268 -29.89 -14.16 2.32
N LYS A 269 -29.98 -12.82 2.40
CA LYS A 269 -31.08 -12.13 3.09
C LYS A 269 -32.45 -12.33 2.45
N ALA A 270 -32.50 -12.69 1.14
CA ALA A 270 -33.74 -12.84 0.40
C ALA A 270 -34.32 -14.27 0.53
N THR A 271 -33.45 -15.29 0.47
CA THR A 271 -33.88 -16.70 0.46
C THR A 271 -33.63 -17.41 1.79
N GLY A 272 -32.76 -16.86 2.66
CA GLY A 272 -32.30 -17.54 3.87
C GLY A 272 -31.29 -18.66 3.61
N GLU A 273 -30.85 -18.86 2.37
CA GLU A 273 -29.87 -19.86 1.99
C GLU A 273 -28.49 -19.58 2.63
N LYS A 274 -27.82 -20.65 3.08
CA LYS A 274 -26.48 -20.59 3.67
C LYS A 274 -25.51 -21.29 2.74
N ILE A 275 -24.53 -20.54 2.24
CA ILE A 275 -23.58 -21.00 1.24
C ILE A 275 -22.17 -20.96 1.86
N PRO A 276 -21.55 -22.11 2.17
CA PRO A 276 -20.18 -22.13 2.63
C PRO A 276 -19.24 -21.76 1.49
N ALA A 277 -18.23 -20.98 1.81
CA ALA A 277 -17.20 -20.56 0.87
C ALA A 277 -15.85 -20.37 1.59
N ARG A 278 -14.77 -20.46 0.84
CA ARG A 278 -13.43 -20.13 1.31
C ARG A 278 -12.87 -18.97 0.49
N VAL A 279 -12.39 -17.96 1.17
CA VAL A 279 -11.77 -16.79 0.57
C VAL A 279 -10.30 -16.80 0.91
N GLU A 280 -9.45 -16.74 -0.12
CA GLU A 280 -7.99 -16.66 0.01
C GLU A 280 -7.46 -15.43 -0.71
N VAL A 281 -6.25 -15.02 -0.41
CA VAL A 281 -5.57 -13.98 -1.19
C VAL A 281 -5.50 -14.43 -2.66
N ASN A 282 -5.97 -13.58 -3.58
CA ASN A 282 -6.10 -13.84 -5.01
C ASN A 282 -7.14 -14.91 -5.42
N ARG A 283 -7.94 -15.42 -4.47
CA ARG A 283 -9.07 -16.34 -4.73
C ARG A 283 -10.33 -15.83 -4.02
N PRO A 284 -11.01 -14.84 -4.60
CA PRO A 284 -12.23 -14.29 -4.03
C PRO A 284 -13.40 -15.27 -4.13
N ALA A 285 -14.36 -15.13 -3.22
CA ALA A 285 -15.70 -15.70 -3.40
C ALA A 285 -16.58 -14.69 -4.15
N SER A 286 -17.53 -15.20 -4.94
CA SER A 286 -18.47 -14.36 -5.69
C SER A 286 -19.91 -14.74 -5.37
N PHE A 287 -20.76 -13.76 -5.04
CA PHE A 287 -22.16 -13.98 -4.79
C PHE A 287 -23.01 -12.78 -5.24
N LYS A 288 -24.08 -13.04 -6.02
CA LYS A 288 -24.97 -12.01 -6.60
C LYS A 288 -24.22 -10.85 -7.29
N GLY A 289 -23.11 -11.16 -7.99
CA GLY A 289 -22.30 -10.15 -8.68
C GLY A 289 -21.46 -9.26 -7.77
N ILE A 290 -21.30 -9.65 -6.51
CA ILE A 290 -20.39 -9.02 -5.55
C ILE A 290 -19.24 -9.99 -5.30
N GLU A 291 -18.01 -9.50 -5.49
CA GLU A 291 -16.79 -10.22 -5.19
C GLU A 291 -16.36 -9.93 -3.76
N ILE A 292 -15.93 -10.97 -3.04
CA ILE A 292 -15.46 -10.91 -1.64
C ILE A 292 -13.99 -11.31 -1.66
N TYR A 293 -13.10 -10.34 -1.47
CA TYR A 293 -11.65 -10.55 -1.46
C TYR A 293 -11.12 -10.58 -0.04
N GLN A 294 -10.16 -11.45 0.28
CA GLN A 294 -9.35 -11.35 1.48
C GLN A 294 -8.42 -10.15 1.36
N SER A 295 -8.63 -9.10 2.13
CA SER A 295 -7.86 -7.86 2.07
C SER A 295 -6.80 -7.80 3.16
N SER A 296 -7.23 -7.91 4.41
CA SER A 296 -6.38 -7.88 5.60
C SER A 296 -7.06 -8.65 6.72
N PHE A 297 -6.45 -8.60 7.87
CA PHE A 297 -7.05 -9.08 9.13
C PHE A 297 -6.81 -8.02 10.20
N ASP A 298 -7.60 -8.09 11.26
CA ASP A 298 -7.51 -7.20 12.41
C ASP A 298 -7.85 -7.97 13.68
N ASP A 299 -7.75 -7.31 14.80
CA ASP A 299 -8.20 -7.82 16.08
C ASP A 299 -9.73 -7.76 16.14
N GLY A 300 -10.33 -8.87 16.52
CA GLY A 300 -11.79 -9.03 16.63
C GLY A 300 -12.36 -8.70 18.01
N GLY A 301 -11.58 -8.10 18.89
CA GLY A 301 -11.92 -7.88 20.28
C GLY A 301 -11.26 -8.88 21.22
N SER A 302 -9.96 -9.09 21.05
CA SER A 302 -9.16 -9.96 21.92
C SER A 302 -9.23 -9.54 23.37
N GLY A 303 -9.41 -10.52 24.27
CA GLY A 303 -9.34 -10.30 25.71
C GLY A 303 -7.91 -10.11 26.18
N LEU A 304 -7.67 -9.13 27.02
CA LEU A 304 -6.34 -8.74 27.51
C LEU A 304 -6.33 -8.74 29.03
N LYS A 305 -5.27 -9.31 29.63
CA LYS A 305 -5.03 -9.27 31.08
C LYS A 305 -3.70 -8.60 31.37
N PHE A 306 -3.74 -7.54 32.14
CA PHE A 306 -2.59 -6.72 32.47
C PHE A 306 -2.24 -6.76 33.97
N SER A 307 -0.94 -6.68 34.24
CA SER A 307 -0.40 -6.23 35.51
C SER A 307 0.05 -4.79 35.38
N GLY A 308 -0.48 -3.91 36.20
CA GLY A 308 -0.06 -2.52 36.30
C GLY A 308 0.91 -2.34 37.46
N GLN A 309 2.06 -1.73 37.19
CA GLN A 309 3.08 -1.46 38.19
C GLN A 309 3.53 -0.01 38.13
N SER A 310 3.61 0.65 39.29
CA SER A 310 4.08 2.03 39.36
C SER A 310 5.57 2.14 39.03
N LEU A 311 5.91 3.14 38.19
CA LEU A 311 7.28 3.56 37.94
C LEU A 311 7.88 4.36 39.07
N ARG A 312 7.05 4.96 39.94
CA ARG A 312 7.43 5.82 41.05
C ARG A 312 7.09 5.18 42.41
N SER A 313 7.65 5.70 43.48
CA SER A 313 7.28 5.26 44.83
C SER A 313 5.83 5.61 45.16
N GLY A 314 5.14 4.77 45.93
CA GLY A 314 3.80 5.00 46.50
C GLY A 314 2.63 4.41 45.72
N GLY A 315 2.78 3.89 44.51
CA GLY A 315 1.72 3.21 43.77
C GLY A 315 1.67 1.71 44.07
N ALA A 316 0.50 1.18 44.44
CA ALA A 316 0.29 -0.25 44.59
C ALA A 316 0.17 -0.97 43.23
N PRO A 317 0.68 -2.21 43.11
CA PRO A 317 0.39 -3.03 41.91
C PRO A 317 -1.11 -3.26 41.78
N PHE A 318 -1.59 -3.30 40.56
CA PHE A 318 -3.00 -3.54 40.22
C PHE A 318 -3.11 -4.45 39.00
N SER A 319 -4.23 -5.15 38.90
CA SER A 319 -4.58 -5.91 37.70
C SER A 319 -5.69 -5.21 36.94
N LEU A 320 -5.65 -5.34 35.60
CA LEU A 320 -6.62 -4.73 34.72
C LEU A 320 -6.96 -5.74 33.63
N GLU A 321 -8.24 -5.92 33.38
CA GLU A 321 -8.73 -6.73 32.28
C GLU A 321 -9.50 -5.84 31.31
N GLY A 322 -9.40 -6.13 30.02
CA GLY A 322 -10.09 -5.40 28.99
C GLY A 322 -10.18 -6.17 27.68
N VAL A 323 -10.86 -5.58 26.74
CA VAL A 323 -11.06 -6.14 25.39
C VAL A 323 -10.59 -5.09 24.40
N VAL A 324 -9.90 -5.51 23.35
CA VAL A 324 -9.48 -4.60 22.27
C VAL A 324 -10.72 -3.90 21.68
N GLY A 325 -10.65 -2.58 21.54
CA GLY A 325 -11.79 -1.73 21.19
C GLY A 325 -12.60 -1.23 22.38
N GLY A 326 -12.37 -1.75 23.58
CA GLY A 326 -13.00 -1.31 24.82
C GLY A 326 -12.14 -0.33 25.63
N SER A 327 -12.64 0.06 26.79
CA SER A 327 -11.95 0.94 27.73
C SER A 327 -12.22 0.54 29.18
N SER A 328 -11.26 0.85 30.06
CA SER A 328 -11.37 0.61 31.50
C SER A 328 -10.86 1.83 32.28
N PRO A 329 -11.59 2.28 33.30
CA PRO A 329 -11.09 3.30 34.21
C PRO A 329 -9.97 2.76 35.09
N ILE A 330 -8.99 3.58 35.42
CA ILE A 330 -7.96 3.26 36.40
C ILE A 330 -8.28 4.00 37.71
N SER A 331 -8.15 3.31 38.83
CA SER A 331 -8.34 3.92 40.15
C SER A 331 -7.31 5.03 40.37
N SER A 332 -7.72 6.13 40.98
CA SER A 332 -6.85 7.28 41.25
C SER A 332 -5.63 6.88 42.12
N ALA A 333 -5.75 5.93 43.00
CA ALA A 333 -4.62 5.41 43.79
C ALA A 333 -3.55 4.72 42.92
N ALA A 334 -3.95 4.00 41.88
CA ALA A 334 -3.05 3.37 40.93
C ALA A 334 -2.45 4.39 39.92
N ALA A 335 -3.20 5.44 39.64
CA ALA A 335 -2.81 6.51 38.71
C ALA A 335 -2.05 7.67 39.38
N GLY A 336 -1.61 7.52 40.60
CA GLY A 336 -0.87 8.57 41.33
C GLY A 336 -1.70 9.82 41.67
N GLY A 337 -3.02 9.65 41.84
CA GLY A 337 -3.96 10.74 42.14
C GLY A 337 -4.74 11.28 40.95
N GLU A 338 -4.43 10.86 39.75
CA GLU A 338 -5.13 11.26 38.51
C GLU A 338 -6.28 10.31 38.16
N GLU A 339 -7.31 10.80 37.50
CA GLU A 339 -8.36 9.98 36.88
C GLU A 339 -7.96 9.69 35.45
N LEU A 340 -7.60 8.44 35.18
CA LEU A 340 -7.17 7.98 33.86
C LEU A 340 -8.09 6.88 33.34
N THR A 341 -8.26 6.85 32.03
CA THR A 341 -8.96 5.77 31.32
C THR A 341 -8.01 5.14 30.32
N VAL A 342 -7.92 3.81 30.35
CA VAL A 342 -7.21 3.02 29.33
C VAL A 342 -8.19 2.67 28.23
N GLU A 343 -7.86 3.01 26.99
CA GLU A 343 -8.56 2.59 25.79
C GLU A 343 -7.66 1.57 25.05
N TYR A 344 -8.11 0.31 24.92
CA TYR A 344 -7.34 -0.75 24.28
C TYR A 344 -7.50 -0.65 22.77
N THR A 345 -6.43 -0.43 22.03
CA THR A 345 -6.53 -0.10 20.59
C THR A 345 -6.10 -1.24 19.67
N ALA A 346 -5.15 -2.08 20.06
CA ALA A 346 -4.71 -3.20 19.23
C ALA A 346 -3.95 -4.27 20.03
N LEU A 347 -4.05 -5.51 19.56
CA LEU A 347 -3.15 -6.63 19.92
C LEU A 347 -2.53 -7.17 18.61
N ARG A 348 -1.21 -7.29 18.59
CA ARG A 348 -0.48 -7.95 17.50
C ARG A 348 0.33 -9.10 18.07
N VAL A 349 -0.05 -10.32 17.78
CA VAL A 349 0.60 -11.53 18.32
C VAL A 349 1.96 -11.78 17.70
N ILE A 350 2.14 -11.40 16.43
CA ILE A 350 3.39 -11.59 15.70
C ILE A 350 3.91 -10.23 15.22
N ASN A 351 5.15 -9.92 15.61
CA ASN A 351 5.88 -8.74 15.17
C ASN A 351 7.22 -9.17 14.58
N VAL A 352 7.34 -9.06 13.26
CA VAL A 352 8.57 -9.45 12.56
C VAL A 352 9.41 -8.20 12.31
N GLU A 353 10.56 -8.13 12.97
CA GLU A 353 11.51 -7.03 12.85
C GLU A 353 12.77 -7.46 12.10
N ASN A 354 13.43 -6.51 11.46
CA ASN A 354 14.65 -6.76 10.70
C ASN A 354 15.87 -6.37 11.53
N PHE A 355 16.71 -7.34 11.86
CA PHE A 355 17.94 -7.18 12.65
C PHE A 355 19.20 -7.05 11.77
N SER A 356 19.10 -6.94 10.44
CA SER A 356 20.27 -6.78 9.61
C SER A 356 20.95 -5.41 9.80
N ALA A 357 22.17 -5.47 10.28
CA ALA A 357 23.37 -4.64 10.09
C ALA A 357 23.31 -3.09 10.09
N THR A 358 22.22 -2.44 10.15
CA THR A 358 22.16 -0.99 10.31
C THR A 358 21.59 -0.65 11.67
N GLY A 359 22.43 -0.78 12.68
CA GLY A 359 22.30 -0.14 13.97
C GLY A 359 20.95 -0.20 14.65
N MET A 360 20.94 -0.18 15.94
CA MET A 360 19.87 -0.08 16.94
C MET A 360 18.61 0.78 16.59
N ASP A 361 18.55 1.38 15.43
CA ASP A 361 17.52 2.34 15.03
C ASP A 361 16.27 1.71 14.41
N GLY A 362 16.27 0.39 14.17
CA GLY A 362 15.17 -0.32 13.50
C GLY A 362 14.26 -1.13 14.40
N VAL A 363 14.73 -1.56 15.58
CA VAL A 363 13.95 -2.41 16.47
C VAL A 363 13.13 -1.57 17.44
N GLY A 364 11.83 -1.85 17.47
CA GLY A 364 10.88 -1.06 18.23
C GLY A 364 10.29 0.12 17.47
N GLN A 365 10.74 0.35 16.25
CA GLN A 365 10.01 1.16 15.30
C GLN A 365 9.05 0.23 14.53
N GLY A 366 7.92 -0.05 15.12
CA GLY A 366 6.80 -0.80 14.49
C GLY A 366 6.17 -0.09 13.29
N SER A 367 6.81 0.87 12.79
CA SER A 367 6.91 1.43 11.46
C SER A 367 8.08 2.38 11.51
N LYS A 368 9.05 2.14 10.67
CA LYS A 368 10.16 3.03 10.40
C LYS A 368 9.77 4.46 10.63
N VAL A 369 10.67 5.19 11.26
CA VAL A 369 11.01 6.48 10.76
C VAL A 369 11.21 7.49 11.85
N ASP A 370 12.46 7.80 12.09
CA ASP A 370 12.81 9.20 12.27
C ASP A 370 12.21 9.94 11.07
N VAL A 371 11.15 10.69 11.28
CA VAL A 371 10.42 11.46 10.27
C VAL A 371 11.36 12.42 9.51
N ARG A 372 12.54 12.68 10.05
CA ARG A 372 13.60 13.51 9.47
C ARG A 372 14.52 12.74 8.51
N GLY A 373 14.52 11.41 8.56
CA GLY A 373 15.38 10.55 7.77
C GLY A 373 14.68 9.69 6.71
N VAL A 374 13.37 9.95 6.42
CA VAL A 374 12.65 9.21 5.37
C VAL A 374 13.22 9.53 4.01
N ASP A 375 13.89 8.57 3.42
CA ASP A 375 14.24 8.63 2.01
C ASP A 375 13.04 8.18 1.16
N LEU A 376 12.46 9.13 0.41
CA LEU A 376 11.34 8.88 -0.50
C LEU A 376 11.65 7.74 -1.47
N ARG A 377 12.89 7.64 -1.93
CA ARG A 377 13.31 6.59 -2.87
C ARG A 377 13.20 5.20 -2.24
N SER A 378 13.70 5.02 -1.02
CA SER A 378 13.60 3.73 -0.30
C SER A 378 12.15 3.36 -0.01
N SER A 379 11.31 4.34 0.33
CA SER A 379 9.88 4.15 0.57
C SER A 379 9.12 3.72 -0.69
N ILE A 380 9.42 4.33 -1.85
CA ILE A 380 8.84 3.93 -3.13
C ILE A 380 9.32 2.54 -3.54
N VAL A 381 10.63 2.25 -3.40
CA VAL A 381 11.20 0.92 -3.71
C VAL A 381 10.56 -0.17 -2.85
N ALA A 382 10.22 0.12 -1.60
CA ALA A 382 9.50 -0.82 -0.74
C ALA A 382 8.09 -1.18 -1.24
N GLN A 383 7.46 -0.30 -2.04
CA GLN A 383 6.14 -0.52 -2.67
C GLN A 383 6.22 -1.28 -4.00
N LEU A 384 7.39 -1.29 -4.65
CA LEU A 384 7.59 -2.03 -5.88
C LEU A 384 7.49 -3.54 -5.60
N GLY A 385 6.94 -4.29 -6.55
CA GLY A 385 6.76 -5.73 -6.42
C GLY A 385 8.07 -6.48 -6.15
N ALA A 386 7.96 -7.73 -5.69
CA ALA A 386 9.09 -8.56 -5.26
C ALA A 386 10.24 -8.69 -6.28
N ALA A 387 9.96 -8.55 -7.58
CA ALA A 387 10.95 -8.59 -8.65
C ALA A 387 11.96 -7.42 -8.65
N ASN A 388 11.60 -6.28 -8.04
CA ASN A 388 12.41 -5.07 -8.02
C ASN A 388 12.98 -4.75 -6.63
N LYS A 389 12.76 -5.62 -5.63
CA LYS A 389 13.34 -5.42 -4.30
C LYS A 389 14.83 -5.77 -4.34
N PRO A 390 15.71 -4.89 -3.80
CA PRO A 390 17.12 -5.25 -3.60
C PRO A 390 17.20 -6.54 -2.77
N LYS A 391 18.14 -7.41 -3.11
CA LYS A 391 18.48 -8.58 -2.30
C LYS A 391 19.32 -8.15 -1.09
N ASP A 392 18.72 -7.36 -0.20
CA ASP A 392 19.33 -7.12 1.10
C ASP A 392 19.13 -8.37 1.95
N GLU A 393 20.20 -8.89 2.53
CA GLU A 393 20.14 -9.96 3.52
C GLU A 393 19.38 -9.43 4.74
N LYS A 394 18.09 -9.75 4.81
CA LYS A 394 17.24 -9.39 5.94
C LYS A 394 17.26 -10.50 6.96
N THR A 395 17.78 -10.20 8.14
CA THR A 395 17.64 -11.09 9.29
C THR A 395 16.31 -10.80 9.97
N LEU A 396 15.25 -11.45 9.49
CA LEU A 396 13.89 -11.28 10.02
C LEU A 396 13.70 -12.18 11.26
N ARG A 397 13.26 -11.57 12.37
CA ARG A 397 12.98 -12.28 13.63
C ARG A 397 11.63 -11.84 14.18
N ASN A 398 10.82 -12.80 14.60
CA ASN A 398 9.61 -12.51 15.36
C ASN A 398 10.00 -12.24 16.83
N ILE A 399 9.65 -11.06 17.32
CA ILE A 399 9.93 -10.61 18.70
C ILE A 399 8.74 -10.75 19.66
N GLY A 400 7.69 -11.45 19.22
CA GLY A 400 6.55 -11.78 20.04
C GLY A 400 5.43 -10.74 20.03
N PRO A 401 4.45 -10.87 20.95
CA PRO A 401 3.27 -10.03 20.97
C PRO A 401 3.57 -8.58 21.37
N SER A 402 2.84 -7.64 20.74
CA SER A 402 2.75 -6.24 21.16
C SER A 402 1.29 -5.82 21.32
N TYR A 403 1.06 -4.85 22.18
CA TYR A 403 -0.26 -4.30 22.44
C TYR A 403 -0.21 -2.78 22.48
N SER A 404 -1.26 -2.17 21.98
CA SER A 404 -1.41 -0.71 21.94
C SER A 404 -2.60 -0.29 22.78
N TYR A 405 -2.44 0.83 23.48
CA TYR A 405 -3.51 1.46 24.25
C TYR A 405 -3.34 2.96 24.29
N LYS A 406 -4.41 3.68 24.61
CA LYS A 406 -4.38 5.11 24.90
C LYS A 406 -4.68 5.33 26.37
N LEU A 407 -3.93 6.22 26.98
CA LEU A 407 -4.28 6.78 28.29
C LEU A 407 -4.93 8.13 28.06
N ARG A 408 -6.20 8.22 28.44
CA ARG A 408 -6.99 9.45 28.38
C ARG A 408 -7.16 10.03 29.76
N ASP A 409 -6.86 11.32 29.89
CA ASP A 409 -7.09 12.09 31.10
C ASP A 409 -8.53 12.63 31.16
N LYS A 410 -8.87 13.26 32.30
CA LYS A 410 -10.18 13.88 32.53
C LYS A 410 -10.47 15.07 31.59
N ALA A 411 -9.43 15.72 31.05
CA ALA A 411 -9.57 16.80 30.07
C ALA A 411 -9.81 16.29 28.64
N GLY A 412 -9.80 14.96 28.44
CA GLY A 412 -9.98 14.33 27.15
C GLY A 412 -8.71 14.21 26.30
N GLN A 413 -7.55 14.65 26.82
CA GLN A 413 -6.28 14.44 26.14
C GLN A 413 -5.86 12.97 26.22
N ALA A 414 -5.38 12.44 25.12
CA ALA A 414 -4.96 11.04 25.05
C ALA A 414 -3.56 10.92 24.47
N ARG A 415 -2.73 10.11 25.14
CA ARG A 415 -1.42 9.67 24.64
C ARG A 415 -1.50 8.21 24.24
N GLU A 416 -0.78 7.84 23.21
CA GLU A 416 -0.80 6.47 22.70
C GLU A 416 0.48 5.73 23.08
N PHE A 417 0.29 4.49 23.54
CA PHE A 417 1.34 3.59 23.97
C PHE A 417 1.33 2.33 23.11
N ASN A 418 2.53 1.81 22.85
CA ASN A 418 2.73 0.52 22.17
C ASN A 418 3.84 -0.25 22.89
N ASN A 419 3.50 -1.30 23.60
CA ASN A 419 4.42 -2.06 24.41
C ASN A 419 4.56 -3.49 23.89
N TYR A 420 5.77 -4.05 23.99
CA TYR A 420 6.01 -5.45 23.72
C TYR A 420 5.81 -6.29 25.00
N MET A 421 5.17 -7.44 24.83
CA MET A 421 4.88 -8.34 25.93
C MET A 421 6.14 -9.01 26.50
N LEU A 422 7.06 -9.39 25.61
CA LEU A 422 8.27 -10.11 25.93
C LEU A 422 9.51 -9.22 25.79
N PRO A 423 10.59 -9.49 26.55
CA PRO A 423 11.84 -8.78 26.38
C PRO A 423 12.51 -9.20 25.07
N VAL A 424 13.11 -8.23 24.38
CA VAL A 424 13.75 -8.38 23.06
C VAL A 424 15.25 -8.31 23.25
N ASP A 425 15.98 -9.35 22.80
CA ASP A 425 17.44 -9.32 22.71
C ASP A 425 17.85 -8.61 21.43
N MET A 426 18.55 -7.49 21.58
CA MET A 426 19.04 -6.65 20.49
C MET A 426 20.30 -7.19 19.81
N GLY A 427 20.82 -8.33 20.27
CA GLY A 427 22.05 -8.97 19.78
C GLY A 427 23.28 -8.73 20.65
N ASP A 428 23.12 -8.06 21.79
CA ASP A 428 24.16 -7.82 22.80
C ASP A 428 24.05 -8.76 24.02
N GLY A 429 23.08 -9.69 23.99
CA GLY A 429 22.79 -10.60 25.10
C GLY A 429 22.06 -9.96 26.29
N SER A 430 21.61 -8.72 26.15
CA SER A 430 20.92 -7.95 27.18
C SER A 430 19.45 -7.71 26.79
N PRO A 431 18.52 -8.63 27.11
CA PRO A 431 17.14 -8.49 26.71
C PRO A 431 16.47 -7.28 27.40
N ILE A 432 15.72 -6.51 26.60
CA ILE A 432 15.04 -5.28 27.04
C ILE A 432 13.56 -5.34 26.71
N PHE A 433 12.72 -4.80 27.58
CA PHE A 433 11.33 -4.49 27.27
C PHE A 433 11.25 -3.15 26.55
N LEU A 434 10.44 -3.09 25.51
CA LEU A 434 10.21 -1.90 24.69
C LEU A 434 8.85 -1.31 25.05
N LEU A 435 8.85 -0.14 25.69
CA LEU A 435 7.64 0.58 26.09
C LEU A 435 7.52 1.84 25.22
N GLY A 436 6.68 1.77 24.20
CA GLY A 436 6.51 2.82 23.21
C GLY A 436 5.51 3.89 23.66
N LEU A 437 5.82 5.13 23.29
CA LEU A 437 4.98 6.31 23.51
C LEU A 437 4.99 7.19 22.26
N ARG A 438 3.82 7.76 21.93
CA ARG A 438 3.71 8.92 21.02
C ARG A 438 2.64 9.90 21.53
N GLU A 439 2.89 11.19 21.33
CA GLU A 439 1.96 12.26 21.75
C GLU A 439 0.83 12.43 20.73
N THR A 440 1.14 12.29 19.44
CA THR A 440 0.17 12.41 18.36
C THR A 440 0.27 11.23 17.38
N PRO A 441 -0.80 10.87 16.69
CA PRO A 441 -0.78 9.81 15.68
C PRO A 441 0.19 10.05 14.51
N ALA A 442 0.62 11.30 14.31
CA ALA A 442 1.56 11.68 13.26
C ALA A 442 3.03 11.48 13.65
N GLU A 443 3.31 11.25 14.94
CA GLU A 443 4.65 11.01 15.44
C GLU A 443 4.99 9.53 15.46
N PRO A 444 6.29 9.16 15.26
CA PRO A 444 6.75 7.81 15.51
C PRO A 444 6.74 7.50 17.01
N PHE A 445 6.61 6.23 17.35
CA PHE A 445 6.79 5.79 18.73
C PHE A 445 8.23 5.98 19.19
N ARG A 446 8.41 6.59 20.36
CA ARG A 446 9.67 6.63 21.11
C ARG A 446 9.61 5.56 22.17
N TYR A 447 10.69 4.79 22.34
CA TYR A 447 10.69 3.64 23.24
C TYR A 447 11.56 3.88 24.47
N LEU A 448 10.94 3.75 25.65
CA LEU A 448 11.66 3.52 26.89
C LEU A 448 12.16 2.06 26.89
N ARG A 449 13.47 1.87 27.02
CA ARG A 449 14.16 0.57 26.97
C ARG A 449 14.43 0.07 28.38
N VAL A 450 13.56 -0.78 28.91
CA VAL A 450 13.66 -1.30 30.27
C VAL A 450 14.37 -2.64 30.27
N PRO A 451 15.54 -2.80 30.95
CA PRO A 451 16.24 -4.07 30.96
C PRO A 451 15.44 -5.14 31.72
N ALA A 452 15.48 -6.35 31.17
CA ALA A 452 14.99 -7.53 31.86
C ALA A 452 15.98 -7.96 32.95
N ASP A 453 15.47 -8.36 34.11
CA ASP A 453 16.30 -8.95 35.15
C ASP A 453 16.62 -10.42 34.88
N SER A 454 17.32 -11.10 35.80
CA SER A 454 17.71 -12.51 35.67
C SER A 454 16.54 -13.48 35.56
N GLU A 455 15.33 -13.05 35.93
CA GLU A 455 14.09 -13.82 35.81
C GLU A 455 13.31 -13.49 34.54
N GLY A 456 13.86 -12.61 33.67
CA GLY A 456 13.22 -12.16 32.45
C GLY A 456 12.05 -11.19 32.69
N SER A 457 12.01 -10.53 33.84
CA SER A 457 10.95 -9.61 34.27
C SER A 457 11.44 -8.15 34.33
N MET A 458 10.50 -7.20 34.44
CA MET A 458 10.81 -5.77 34.69
C MET A 458 10.97 -5.46 36.16
N ASP A 459 10.70 -6.40 37.08
CA ASP A 459 10.60 -6.16 38.52
C ASP A 459 11.88 -5.63 39.13
N GLY A 460 13.03 -6.11 38.63
CA GLY A 460 14.34 -5.63 39.08
C GLY A 460 14.53 -4.14 38.82
N PHE A 461 14.18 -3.70 37.60
CA PHE A 461 14.24 -2.29 37.21
C PHE A 461 13.21 -1.43 37.98
N LEU A 462 11.98 -1.90 38.09
CA LEU A 462 10.91 -1.16 38.77
C LEU A 462 11.20 -0.99 40.28
N ARG A 463 11.82 -1.99 40.91
CA ARG A 463 12.31 -1.87 42.29
C ARG A 463 13.38 -0.79 42.41
N LEU A 464 14.37 -0.79 41.49
CA LEU A 464 15.42 0.21 41.48
C LEU A 464 14.87 1.63 41.24
N SER A 465 13.93 1.77 40.29
CA SER A 465 13.28 3.06 39.99
C SER A 465 12.56 3.61 41.22
N ARG A 466 11.80 2.78 41.93
CA ARG A 466 11.13 3.17 43.17
C ARG A 466 12.10 3.47 44.31
N ALA A 467 13.19 2.71 44.41
CA ALA A 467 14.23 2.97 45.41
C ALA A 467 14.97 4.31 45.17
N LEU A 468 15.07 4.75 43.90
CA LEU A 468 15.63 6.04 43.55
C LEU A 468 14.79 7.22 44.08
N ASP A 469 13.49 7.03 44.26
CA ASP A 469 12.60 8.06 44.82
C ASP A 469 12.61 8.04 46.38
N ASP A 470 13.11 6.97 47.00
CA ASP A 470 13.17 6.80 48.47
C ASP A 470 14.43 7.48 49.06
N ALA A 471 14.26 8.60 49.77
CA ALA A 471 15.36 9.39 50.30
C ALA A 471 16.21 8.64 51.36
N GLU A 472 15.60 7.75 52.15
CA GLU A 472 16.34 6.95 53.15
C GLU A 472 17.21 5.91 52.49
N LEU A 473 16.66 5.23 51.46
CA LEU A 473 17.43 4.25 50.68
C LEU A 473 18.59 4.94 49.93
N ARG A 474 18.37 6.11 49.35
CA ARG A 474 19.45 6.88 48.73
C ARG A 474 20.57 7.21 49.72
N ALA A 475 20.23 7.78 50.87
CA ALA A 475 21.22 8.13 51.89
C ALA A 475 22.01 6.89 52.38
N THR A 476 21.33 5.75 52.55
CA THR A 476 21.99 4.49 52.96
C THR A 476 22.89 3.94 51.83
N ALA A 477 22.46 4.02 50.55
CA ALA A 477 23.27 3.60 49.40
C ALA A 477 24.53 4.42 49.28
N ILE A 478 24.45 5.75 49.42
CA ILE A 478 25.59 6.68 49.38
C ILE A 478 26.62 6.32 50.42
N ARG A 479 26.17 6.15 51.70
CA ARG A 479 27.07 5.78 52.80
C ARG A 479 27.72 4.43 52.58
N ARG A 480 26.94 3.44 52.17
CA ARG A 480 27.44 2.09 51.87
C ARG A 480 28.48 2.07 50.74
N TYR A 481 28.22 2.80 49.70
CA TYR A 481 29.16 2.97 48.56
C TYR A 481 30.46 3.61 49.04
N ALA A 482 30.41 4.78 49.71
CA ALA A 482 31.57 5.50 50.15
C ALA A 482 32.44 4.69 51.11
N THR A 483 31.79 3.99 52.08
CA THR A 483 32.49 3.11 53.02
C THR A 483 33.19 1.94 52.32
N LYS A 484 32.52 1.31 51.32
CA LYS A 484 33.12 0.22 50.55
C LYS A 484 34.27 0.66 49.66
N ALA A 485 34.16 1.84 49.04
CA ALA A 485 35.14 2.36 48.10
C ALA A 485 36.45 2.83 48.77
N ILE A 486 36.36 3.44 49.95
CA ILE A 486 37.48 4.05 50.68
C ILE A 486 38.01 3.13 51.79
N GLY A 487 37.11 2.38 52.43
CA GLY A 487 37.35 1.63 53.66
C GLY A 487 37.12 2.48 54.92
N PRO A 488 36.68 1.83 56.03
CA PRO A 488 36.27 2.53 57.26
C PRO A 488 37.43 3.25 57.98
N GLN A 489 38.67 2.99 57.61
CA GLN A 489 39.86 3.52 58.27
C GLN A 489 40.18 5.01 57.88
N ARG A 490 39.47 5.60 56.93
CA ARG A 490 39.69 6.95 56.42
C ARG A 490 38.39 7.77 56.43
N PRO A 491 37.86 8.14 57.65
CA PRO A 491 36.53 8.72 57.76
C PRO A 491 36.36 10.07 57.04
N GLU A 492 37.43 10.89 56.97
CA GLU A 492 37.39 12.17 56.26
C GLU A 492 37.20 11.98 54.74
N LEU A 493 37.89 11.02 54.15
CA LEU A 493 37.73 10.73 52.72
C LEU A 493 36.39 10.08 52.40
N VAL A 494 35.87 9.25 53.35
CA VAL A 494 34.52 8.71 53.25
C VAL A 494 33.50 9.84 53.21
N ALA A 495 33.57 10.82 54.12
CA ALA A 495 32.67 11.96 54.13
C ALA A 495 32.72 12.83 52.84
N GLN A 496 33.93 13.06 52.30
CA GLN A 496 34.09 13.76 51.04
C GLN A 496 33.47 13.00 49.84
N LEU A 497 33.64 11.68 49.82
CA LEU A 497 33.02 10.86 48.77
C LEU A 497 31.50 10.79 48.96
N GLU A 498 30.98 10.73 50.18
CA GLU A 498 29.54 10.80 50.45
C GLU A 498 28.92 12.10 49.92
N ASP A 499 29.56 13.23 50.16
CA ASP A 499 29.09 14.54 49.64
C ASP A 499 29.12 14.61 48.10
N SER A 500 30.17 14.07 47.48
CA SER A 500 30.26 13.99 46.03
C SER A 500 29.21 13.06 45.43
N ALA A 501 29.00 11.91 46.05
CA ALA A 501 28.00 10.92 45.66
C ALA A 501 26.57 11.44 45.83
N ARG A 502 26.33 12.21 46.92
CA ARG A 502 25.04 12.87 47.13
C ARG A 502 24.73 13.84 46.04
N ARG A 503 25.66 14.75 45.70
CA ARG A 503 25.46 15.70 44.61
C ARG A 503 25.21 15.01 43.26
N ALA A 504 25.98 13.97 42.95
CA ALA A 504 25.79 13.21 41.71
C ALA A 504 24.39 12.54 41.66
N LEU A 505 23.99 11.90 42.78
CA LEU A 505 22.69 11.22 42.83
C LEU A 505 21.51 12.21 42.87
N ASP A 506 21.62 13.34 43.57
CA ASP A 506 20.58 14.37 43.60
C ASP A 506 20.38 15.03 42.23
N LEU A 507 21.47 15.29 41.50
CA LEU A 507 21.39 15.75 40.10
C LEU A 507 20.68 14.71 39.21
N PHE A 508 21.02 13.43 39.37
CA PHE A 508 20.40 12.37 38.60
C PHE A 508 18.94 12.09 39.02
N ALA A 509 18.63 12.17 40.33
CA ALA A 509 17.27 11.98 40.84
C ALA A 509 16.31 13.14 40.52
N ALA A 510 16.85 14.33 40.19
CA ALA A 510 16.05 15.46 39.77
C ALA A 510 15.26 15.07 38.50
N SER A 511 13.96 15.39 38.49
CA SER A 511 13.07 15.03 37.40
C SER A 511 12.68 16.26 36.58
N ASN A 512 12.96 16.22 35.29
CA ASN A 512 12.45 17.18 34.31
C ASN A 512 11.70 16.41 33.21
N PRO A 513 10.39 16.61 33.03
CA PRO A 513 9.62 15.90 32.01
C PRO A 513 10.09 16.08 30.57
N GLN A 514 10.95 17.07 30.32
CA GLN A 514 11.42 17.42 28.99
C GLN A 514 12.86 16.97 28.70
N LYS A 515 13.58 16.48 29.71
CA LYS A 515 15.01 16.12 29.55
C LYS A 515 15.34 14.77 30.21
N PRO A 516 16.20 13.96 29.57
CA PRO A 516 16.79 12.81 30.24
C PRO A 516 17.60 13.21 31.47
N ARG A 517 17.63 12.38 32.50
CA ARG A 517 18.39 12.68 33.73
C ARG A 517 19.90 12.81 33.50
N LEU A 518 20.47 12.00 32.60
CA LEU A 518 21.89 12.10 32.23
C LEU A 518 22.19 13.43 31.51
N GLN A 519 21.27 13.97 30.75
CA GLN A 519 21.42 15.28 30.11
C GLN A 519 21.54 16.41 31.16
N MET A 520 20.84 16.30 32.30
CA MET A 520 20.96 17.27 33.39
C MET A 520 22.36 17.26 34.02
N ILE A 521 23.00 16.09 34.10
CA ILE A 521 24.41 15.99 34.52
C ILE A 521 25.32 16.65 33.50
N SER A 522 25.10 16.42 32.21
CA SER A 522 25.85 17.08 31.13
C SER A 522 25.71 18.58 31.18
N ASP A 523 24.46 19.10 31.28
CA ASP A 523 24.18 20.55 31.39
C ASP A 523 24.89 21.16 32.63
N PHE A 524 24.91 20.44 33.76
CA PHE A 524 25.62 20.87 34.97
C PHE A 524 27.14 20.96 34.74
N LEU A 525 27.73 19.95 34.08
CA LEU A 525 29.15 19.96 33.76
C LEU A 525 29.52 21.11 32.81
N GLU A 526 28.68 21.35 31.80
CA GLU A 526 28.89 22.43 30.84
C GLU A 526 28.86 23.82 31.53
N ALA A 527 27.99 23.98 32.54
CA ALA A 527 27.83 25.25 33.27
C ALA A 527 28.91 25.51 34.32
N ASN A 528 29.48 24.42 34.92
CA ASN A 528 30.28 24.56 36.13
C ASN A 528 31.74 24.09 35.98
N VAL A 529 32.08 23.39 34.88
CA VAL A 529 33.42 22.79 34.70
C VAL A 529 34.06 23.35 33.43
N PRO A 530 35.35 23.83 33.49
CA PRO A 530 36.09 24.22 32.32
C PRO A 530 36.20 23.13 31.26
N GLU A 531 36.12 23.49 30.00
CA GLU A 531 36.07 22.57 28.85
C GLU A 531 37.15 21.44 28.87
N PRO A 532 38.45 21.72 29.20
CA PRO A 532 39.49 20.70 29.25
C PRO A 532 39.29 19.63 30.34
N GLU A 533 38.51 19.94 31.37
CA GLU A 533 38.31 19.05 32.53
C GLU A 533 36.96 18.31 32.48
N ARG A 534 36.03 18.73 31.61
CA ARG A 534 34.68 18.18 31.52
C ARG A 534 34.65 16.66 31.36
N ASN A 535 35.46 16.13 30.48
CA ASN A 535 35.48 14.68 30.22
C ASN A 535 35.88 13.88 31.46
N LYS A 536 36.96 14.33 32.15
CA LYS A 536 37.41 13.67 33.38
C LYS A 536 36.39 13.78 34.51
N ALA A 537 35.81 14.97 34.67
CA ALA A 537 34.76 15.19 35.68
C ALA A 537 33.52 14.33 35.37
N GLY A 538 33.12 14.24 34.11
CA GLY A 538 32.02 13.38 33.66
C GLY A 538 32.27 11.90 33.94
N GLU A 539 33.43 11.38 33.61
CA GLU A 539 33.80 9.98 33.92
C GLU A 539 33.74 9.68 35.41
N VAL A 540 34.25 10.59 36.25
CA VAL A 540 34.23 10.43 37.72
C VAL A 540 32.78 10.44 38.24
N LEU A 541 31.95 11.40 37.78
CA LEU A 541 30.55 11.49 38.20
C LEU A 541 29.75 10.25 37.77
N VAL A 542 29.91 9.78 36.54
CA VAL A 542 29.25 8.56 36.05
C VAL A 542 29.71 7.34 36.83
N ARG A 543 30.99 7.22 37.16
CA ARG A 543 31.53 6.12 37.96
C ARG A 543 30.93 6.11 39.39
N ILE A 544 30.86 7.26 40.03
CA ILE A 544 30.24 7.41 41.35
C ILE A 544 28.76 7.06 41.27
N LEU A 545 28.05 7.60 40.28
CA LEU A 545 26.64 7.32 40.06
C LEU A 545 26.35 5.82 39.88
N ASN A 546 27.09 5.16 39.02
CA ASN A 546 26.94 3.71 38.80
C ASN A 546 27.18 2.91 40.08
N GLY A 547 28.20 3.26 40.87
CA GLY A 547 28.48 2.61 42.15
C GLY A 547 27.38 2.80 43.17
N VAL A 548 26.84 4.01 43.27
CA VAL A 548 25.73 4.31 44.21
C VAL A 548 24.45 3.62 43.75
N LEU A 549 24.11 3.66 42.45
CA LEU A 549 22.93 2.97 41.90
C LEU A 549 23.02 1.45 42.07
N PHE A 550 24.22 0.87 41.97
CA PHE A 550 24.43 -0.56 42.27
C PHE A 550 24.13 -0.88 43.74
N GLU A 551 24.64 -0.08 44.71
CA GLU A 551 24.32 -0.26 46.12
C GLU A 551 22.83 -0.04 46.40
N LEU A 552 22.21 0.91 45.69
CA LEU A 552 20.76 1.16 45.79
C LEU A 552 19.95 -0.07 45.29
N ALA A 553 20.38 -0.70 44.20
CA ALA A 553 19.79 -1.93 43.71
C ALA A 553 19.94 -3.06 44.70
N GLN A 554 21.10 -3.20 45.32
CA GLN A 554 21.34 -4.20 46.41
C GLN A 554 20.42 -3.98 47.58
N LEU A 555 20.33 -2.75 48.11
CA LEU A 555 19.45 -2.41 49.22
C LEU A 555 17.97 -2.63 48.90
N SER A 556 17.54 -2.32 47.70
CA SER A 556 16.16 -2.56 47.27
C SER A 556 15.81 -4.05 47.26
N ARG A 557 16.76 -4.91 46.88
CA ARG A 557 16.61 -6.38 46.96
C ARG A 557 16.63 -6.89 48.37
N GLU A 558 17.53 -6.38 49.21
CA GLU A 558 17.58 -6.72 50.66
C GLU A 558 16.24 -6.41 51.34
N LYS A 559 15.67 -5.20 51.06
CA LYS A 559 14.35 -4.80 51.58
C LYS A 559 13.23 -5.71 51.09
N ALA A 560 13.36 -6.30 49.89
CA ALA A 560 12.41 -7.25 49.32
C ALA A 560 12.68 -8.72 49.74
N GLY A 561 13.67 -9.00 50.60
CA GLY A 561 14.04 -10.36 50.99
C GLY A 561 14.70 -11.20 49.89
N LEU A 562 15.21 -10.57 48.84
CA LEU A 562 15.81 -11.24 47.70
C LEU A 562 17.34 -11.36 47.88
N LYS A 563 17.93 -12.38 47.23
CA LYS A 563 19.39 -12.56 47.22
C LYS A 563 20.09 -11.35 46.58
N PRO A 564 21.28 -10.97 47.06
CA PRO A 564 22.09 -9.94 46.44
C PRO A 564 22.37 -10.21 44.95
N LEU A 565 22.53 -9.17 44.17
CA LEU A 565 22.96 -9.28 42.78
C LEU A 565 24.41 -9.84 42.73
N PRO A 566 24.68 -10.88 41.95
CA PRO A 566 26.02 -11.38 41.78
C PRO A 566 26.88 -10.37 41.01
N GLN A 567 28.22 -10.40 41.25
CA GLN A 567 29.16 -9.55 40.49
C GLN A 567 29.59 -10.27 39.23
N GLU A 568 28.68 -10.33 38.27
CA GLU A 568 28.85 -11.00 36.98
C GLU A 568 28.62 -10.01 35.83
N GLU A 569 29.08 -10.37 34.63
CA GLU A 569 28.93 -9.55 33.42
C GLU A 569 27.46 -9.23 33.15
N ALA A 570 26.56 -10.20 33.27
CA ALA A 570 25.13 -10.00 33.12
C ALA A 570 24.55 -8.92 34.04
N THR A 571 25.02 -8.87 35.31
CA THR A 571 24.62 -7.82 36.26
C THR A 571 25.16 -6.45 35.83
N GLN A 572 26.36 -6.38 35.30
CA GLN A 572 26.94 -5.11 34.82
C GLN A 572 26.18 -4.61 33.61
N GLN A 573 25.85 -5.49 32.68
CA GLN A 573 25.02 -5.16 31.50
C GLN A 573 23.63 -4.68 31.93
N PHE A 574 22.95 -5.42 32.83
CA PHE A 574 21.66 -5.01 33.40
C PHE A 574 21.75 -3.60 34.03
N MET A 575 22.76 -3.35 34.88
CA MET A 575 22.92 -2.05 35.55
C MET A 575 23.19 -0.92 34.57
N THR A 576 23.98 -1.17 33.51
CA THR A 576 24.26 -0.19 32.45
C THR A 576 22.95 0.20 31.73
N GLN A 577 22.17 -0.79 31.31
CA GLN A 577 20.88 -0.55 30.68
C GLN A 577 19.88 0.08 31.65
N ALA A 578 19.89 -0.30 32.93
CA ALA A 578 19.03 0.29 33.94
C ALA A 578 19.31 1.78 34.18
N VAL A 579 20.58 2.19 34.17
CA VAL A 579 20.94 3.61 34.31
C VAL A 579 20.44 4.42 33.12
N LEU A 580 20.59 3.90 31.89
CA LEU A 580 20.06 4.54 30.68
C LEU A 580 18.52 4.63 30.74
N ALA A 581 17.86 3.52 31.10
CA ALA A 581 16.42 3.51 31.25
C ALA A 581 15.92 4.49 32.32
N LEU A 582 16.56 4.53 33.50
CA LEU A 582 16.26 5.51 34.57
C LEU A 582 16.45 6.93 34.10
N SER A 583 17.47 7.19 33.25
CA SER A 583 17.65 8.50 32.64
C SER A 583 16.45 8.94 31.81
N ASP A 584 15.84 8.00 31.09
CA ASP A 584 14.76 8.29 30.14
C ASP A 584 13.35 8.22 30.78
N VAL A 585 13.20 7.65 31.98
CA VAL A 585 11.90 7.59 32.70
C VAL A 585 11.15 8.92 32.75
N PRO A 586 11.79 10.08 32.98
CA PRO A 586 11.07 11.36 32.97
C PRO A 586 10.35 11.69 31.66
N LEU A 587 10.83 11.14 30.54
CA LEU A 587 10.23 11.32 29.21
C LEU A 587 9.03 10.38 28.98
N TYR A 588 8.77 9.45 29.91
CA TYR A 588 7.64 8.53 29.84
C TYR A 588 6.53 9.04 30.78
N PRO A 589 5.46 9.65 30.27
CA PRO A 589 4.53 10.43 31.05
C PRO A 589 3.53 9.61 31.86
N ALA A 590 3.42 8.29 31.60
CA ALA A 590 2.53 7.45 32.39
C ALA A 590 3.11 7.21 33.80
N PRO A 591 2.29 7.29 34.86
CA PRO A 591 2.74 7.04 36.24
C PRO A 591 2.99 5.54 36.51
N PHE A 592 2.57 4.67 35.60
CA PHE A 592 2.68 3.21 35.71
C PHE A 592 3.04 2.59 34.36
N VAL A 593 3.49 1.35 34.39
CA VAL A 593 3.64 0.48 33.24
C VAL A 593 2.52 -0.56 33.28
N LEU A 594 1.81 -0.73 32.19
CA LEU A 594 0.93 -1.88 31.96
C LEU A 594 1.76 -2.97 31.27
N GLN A 595 1.85 -4.14 31.86
CA GLN A 595 2.48 -5.31 31.28
C GLN A 595 1.40 -6.35 30.95
N LEU A 596 1.33 -6.76 29.69
CA LEU A 596 0.43 -7.81 29.26
C LEU A 596 0.91 -9.16 29.83
N GLN A 597 0.04 -9.82 30.62
CA GLN A 597 0.32 -11.10 31.23
C GLN A 597 -0.23 -12.25 30.40
N ASP A 598 -1.45 -12.07 29.89
CA ASP A 598 -2.16 -13.11 29.17
C ASP A 598 -3.15 -12.45 28.19
N PHE A 599 -3.50 -13.16 27.15
CA PHE A 599 -4.51 -12.71 26.19
C PHE A 599 -5.28 -13.88 25.57
N ALA A 600 -6.55 -13.64 25.28
CA ALA A 600 -7.39 -14.53 24.50
C ALA A 600 -7.61 -13.90 23.12
N GLN A 601 -6.87 -14.39 22.12
CA GLN A 601 -6.94 -13.81 20.77
C GLN A 601 -8.28 -14.13 20.12
N VAL A 602 -8.93 -13.10 19.58
CA VAL A 602 -10.08 -13.19 18.69
C VAL A 602 -9.69 -12.52 17.38
N GLN A 603 -9.76 -13.26 16.28
CA GLN A 603 -9.36 -12.77 14.99
C GLN A 603 -10.56 -12.21 14.21
N ALA A 604 -10.33 -11.18 13.40
CA ALA A 604 -11.29 -10.66 12.46
C ALA A 604 -10.69 -10.62 11.06
N SER A 605 -11.48 -11.04 10.08
CA SER A 605 -11.15 -10.85 8.67
C SER A 605 -11.68 -9.52 8.19
N VAL A 606 -10.86 -8.79 7.47
CA VAL A 606 -11.27 -7.62 6.70
C VAL A 606 -11.36 -8.02 5.24
N PHE A 607 -12.59 -8.16 4.76
CA PHE A 607 -12.88 -8.42 3.36
C PHE A 607 -13.03 -7.13 2.59
N GLN A 608 -12.46 -7.06 1.40
CA GLN A 608 -12.85 -6.04 0.44
C GLN A 608 -14.00 -6.58 -0.39
N VAL A 609 -15.16 -5.98 -0.28
CA VAL A 609 -16.34 -6.33 -1.06
C VAL A 609 -16.54 -5.32 -2.19
N ALA A 610 -16.74 -5.82 -3.40
CA ALA A 610 -16.85 -4.97 -4.57
C ALA A 610 -17.92 -5.48 -5.54
N ARG A 611 -18.72 -4.56 -6.08
CA ARG A 611 -19.56 -4.77 -7.25
C ARG A 611 -19.02 -3.88 -8.36
N ALA A 612 -18.50 -4.49 -9.43
CA ALA A 612 -17.76 -3.83 -10.49
C ALA A 612 -18.29 -4.25 -11.87
N PRO A 613 -19.45 -3.71 -12.32
CA PRO A 613 -20.05 -4.07 -13.61
C PRO A 613 -19.20 -3.60 -14.81
N GLY A 614 -18.39 -2.57 -14.64
CA GLY A 614 -17.48 -2.06 -15.65
C GLY A 614 -16.35 -3.03 -16.01
N LYS A 615 -16.04 -4.00 -15.13
CA LYS A 615 -15.01 -5.03 -15.36
C LYS A 615 -15.20 -5.76 -16.71
N ALA A 616 -16.43 -6.16 -17.02
CA ALA A 616 -16.75 -6.83 -18.29
C ALA A 616 -16.53 -5.90 -19.50
N VAL A 617 -16.88 -4.61 -19.36
CA VAL A 617 -16.67 -3.59 -20.40
C VAL A 617 -15.18 -3.35 -20.63
N VAL A 618 -14.38 -3.28 -19.57
CA VAL A 618 -12.91 -3.15 -19.65
C VAL A 618 -12.30 -4.36 -20.35
N TYR A 619 -12.70 -5.58 -20.00
CA TYR A 619 -12.18 -6.80 -20.65
C TYR A 619 -12.54 -6.87 -22.13
N LEU A 620 -13.77 -6.50 -22.49
CA LEU A 620 -14.16 -6.38 -23.89
C LEU A 620 -13.31 -5.32 -24.62
N GLY A 621 -13.08 -4.18 -23.99
CA GLY A 621 -12.20 -3.13 -24.50
C GLY A 621 -10.77 -3.65 -24.71
N CYS A 622 -10.20 -4.35 -23.74
CA CYS A 622 -8.86 -4.94 -23.87
C CYS A 622 -8.79 -5.96 -25.02
N ALA A 623 -9.78 -6.83 -25.16
CA ALA A 623 -9.84 -7.81 -26.25
C ALA A 623 -9.91 -7.10 -27.60
N LEU A 624 -10.77 -6.08 -27.74
CA LEU A 624 -10.87 -5.28 -28.97
C LEU A 624 -9.59 -4.51 -29.26
N LEU A 625 -8.89 -4.01 -28.24
CA LEU A 625 -7.61 -3.32 -28.41
C LEU A 625 -6.56 -4.26 -28.98
N ILE A 626 -6.42 -5.45 -28.41
CA ILE A 626 -5.49 -6.48 -28.89
C ILE A 626 -5.81 -6.83 -30.33
N LEU A 627 -7.04 -7.21 -30.63
CA LEU A 627 -7.48 -7.58 -31.98
C LEU A 627 -7.30 -6.41 -32.98
N GLY A 628 -7.61 -5.18 -32.55
CA GLY A 628 -7.46 -3.98 -33.35
C GLY A 628 -6.00 -3.70 -33.69
N VAL A 629 -5.10 -3.77 -32.71
CA VAL A 629 -3.66 -3.58 -32.90
C VAL A 629 -3.09 -4.68 -33.80
N PHE A 630 -3.44 -5.96 -33.56
CA PHE A 630 -3.03 -7.04 -34.43
C PHE A 630 -3.51 -6.85 -35.88
N ALA A 631 -4.76 -6.47 -36.06
CA ALA A 631 -5.30 -6.20 -37.39
C ALA A 631 -4.55 -5.06 -38.08
N MET A 632 -4.22 -3.98 -37.39
CA MET A 632 -3.44 -2.88 -37.93
C MET A 632 -1.98 -3.24 -38.24
N LEU A 633 -1.38 -4.11 -37.43
CA LEU A 633 0.04 -4.47 -37.54
C LEU A 633 0.29 -5.58 -38.56
N TYR A 634 -0.54 -6.62 -38.59
CA TYR A 634 -0.28 -7.83 -39.38
C TYR A 634 -1.11 -7.91 -40.66
N VAL A 635 -2.29 -7.28 -40.71
CA VAL A 635 -3.10 -7.29 -41.94
C VAL A 635 -2.68 -6.17 -42.86
N ARG A 636 -2.10 -6.50 -43.97
CA ARG A 636 -1.68 -5.53 -45.01
C ARG A 636 -2.82 -5.30 -46.01
N GLU A 637 -3.23 -4.05 -46.17
CA GLU A 637 -4.15 -3.68 -47.26
C GLU A 637 -3.37 -3.57 -48.56
N ARG A 638 -3.85 -4.26 -49.58
CA ARG A 638 -3.29 -4.29 -50.90
C ARG A 638 -4.39 -4.01 -51.90
N ARG A 639 -4.12 -3.17 -52.89
CA ARG A 639 -5.01 -2.85 -54.00
C ARG A 639 -4.25 -3.08 -55.28
N LEU A 640 -4.86 -3.85 -56.21
CA LEU A 640 -4.34 -4.17 -57.49
C LEU A 640 -5.33 -3.64 -58.54
N TRP A 641 -4.81 -2.96 -59.54
CA TRP A 641 -5.58 -2.53 -60.67
C TRP A 641 -4.91 -3.07 -61.93
N ILE A 642 -5.73 -3.56 -62.90
CA ILE A 642 -5.29 -3.96 -64.23
C ILE A 642 -6.20 -3.27 -65.20
N TRP A 643 -5.64 -2.38 -65.99
CA TRP A 643 -6.33 -1.74 -67.08
C TRP A 643 -6.06 -2.51 -68.38
N LEU A 644 -7.12 -2.97 -69.05
CA LEU A 644 -7.12 -3.79 -70.26
C LEU A 644 -7.79 -3.02 -71.35
N GLN A 645 -7.05 -2.72 -72.40
CA GLN A 645 -7.57 -2.00 -73.56
C GLN A 645 -7.20 -2.72 -74.86
N PRO A 646 -8.05 -2.66 -75.93
CA PRO A 646 -7.70 -3.20 -77.25
C PRO A 646 -6.57 -2.41 -77.85
N GLN A 647 -5.62 -3.06 -78.57
CA GLN A 647 -4.50 -2.39 -79.22
C GLN A 647 -4.89 -1.70 -80.52
N GLY A 648 -6.13 -1.87 -81.03
CA GLY A 648 -6.70 -1.23 -82.21
C GLY A 648 -8.13 -1.69 -82.43
N SER A 649 -8.88 -0.98 -83.27
CA SER A 649 -10.27 -1.34 -83.58
C SER A 649 -10.35 -2.72 -84.20
N GLY A 650 -10.95 -3.69 -83.50
CA GLY A 650 -11.10 -5.10 -83.94
C GLY A 650 -9.89 -6.00 -83.69
N SER A 651 -8.85 -5.54 -83.02
CA SER A 651 -7.69 -6.39 -82.68
C SER A 651 -8.04 -7.35 -81.51
N PRO A 652 -7.68 -8.65 -81.62
CA PRO A 652 -7.79 -9.57 -80.49
C PRO A 652 -6.74 -9.36 -79.45
N LEU A 653 -5.77 -8.46 -79.63
CA LEU A 653 -4.68 -8.17 -78.75
C LEU A 653 -5.10 -7.14 -77.68
N THR A 654 -4.77 -7.42 -76.44
CA THR A 654 -5.06 -6.53 -75.27
C THR A 654 -3.78 -5.97 -74.70
N ALA A 655 -3.70 -4.63 -74.62
CA ALA A 655 -2.67 -3.98 -73.81
C ALA A 655 -3.12 -3.94 -72.36
N ALA A 656 -2.33 -4.55 -71.49
CA ALA A 656 -2.57 -4.60 -70.05
C ALA A 656 -1.61 -3.69 -69.30
N THR A 657 -2.13 -2.79 -68.47
CA THR A 657 -1.34 -1.98 -67.52
C THR A 657 -1.74 -2.35 -66.07
N MET A 658 -0.83 -2.98 -65.34
CA MET A 658 -1.02 -3.43 -63.95
C MET A 658 -0.33 -2.48 -62.99
N ALA A 659 -0.98 -2.17 -61.88
CA ALA A 659 -0.37 -1.44 -60.77
C ALA A 659 -0.81 -2.04 -59.40
N LEU A 660 0.13 -2.09 -58.45
CA LEU A 660 -0.11 -2.54 -57.06
C LEU A 660 0.19 -1.41 -56.09
N SER A 661 -0.72 -1.19 -55.18
CA SER A 661 -0.54 -0.28 -54.03
C SER A 661 -0.67 -1.05 -52.74
N THR A 662 0.23 -0.79 -51.82
CA THR A 662 0.20 -1.34 -50.46
C THR A 662 0.22 -0.20 -49.43
N ASN A 663 -0.41 -0.37 -48.28
CA ASN A 663 -0.39 0.62 -47.20
C ASN A 663 0.93 0.66 -46.45
N ARG A 664 1.82 -0.32 -46.65
CA ARG A 664 3.16 -0.40 -46.04
C ARG A 664 4.18 -0.91 -47.04
N LYS A 665 5.35 -0.28 -47.01
CA LYS A 665 6.53 -0.83 -47.69
C LYS A 665 7.09 -1.97 -46.85
N THR A 666 7.19 -3.14 -47.42
CA THR A 666 7.80 -4.33 -46.79
C THR A 666 8.81 -4.92 -47.73
N MET A 667 9.81 -5.61 -47.22
CA MET A 667 10.85 -6.28 -48.04
C MET A 667 10.25 -7.30 -49.02
N ASP A 668 9.12 -7.93 -48.65
CA ASP A 668 8.43 -8.90 -49.52
C ASP A 668 7.51 -8.25 -50.55
N GLY A 669 7.33 -6.93 -50.55
CA GLY A 669 6.41 -6.23 -51.43
C GLY A 669 6.81 -6.35 -52.92
N ASP A 670 8.10 -6.26 -53.18
CA ASP A 670 8.67 -6.41 -54.53
C ASP A 670 8.53 -7.86 -55.02
N GLN A 671 8.79 -8.84 -54.16
CA GLN A 671 8.63 -10.25 -54.50
C GLN A 671 7.16 -10.62 -54.75
N GLU A 672 6.25 -10.09 -53.93
CA GLU A 672 4.81 -10.29 -54.12
C GLU A 672 4.34 -9.68 -55.48
N PHE A 673 4.83 -8.50 -55.80
CA PHE A 673 4.51 -7.87 -57.09
C PHE A 673 5.02 -8.67 -58.28
N GLU A 674 6.28 -9.11 -58.26
CA GLU A 674 6.85 -9.92 -59.32
C GLU A 674 6.18 -11.31 -59.44
N HIS A 675 5.74 -11.89 -58.33
CA HIS A 675 4.93 -13.12 -58.37
C HIS A 675 3.57 -12.89 -59.04
N LEU A 676 2.86 -11.81 -58.64
CA LEU A 676 1.58 -11.45 -59.26
C LEU A 676 1.74 -11.11 -60.73
N LYS A 677 2.78 -10.39 -61.09
CA LYS A 677 3.08 -10.06 -62.49
C LYS A 677 3.26 -11.31 -63.36
N ARG A 678 4.11 -12.25 -62.93
CA ARG A 678 4.32 -13.52 -63.64
C ARG A 678 3.04 -14.36 -63.75
N ARG A 679 2.19 -14.38 -62.72
CA ARG A 679 0.98 -15.18 -62.69
C ARG A 679 -0.17 -14.56 -63.51
N LEU A 680 -0.24 -13.25 -63.61
CA LEU A 680 -1.37 -12.54 -64.23
C LEU A 680 -1.08 -12.04 -65.63
N LEU A 681 0.17 -11.66 -65.92
CA LEU A 681 0.57 -11.04 -67.21
C LEU A 681 1.40 -11.98 -68.11
N ALA A 682 1.61 -13.25 -67.65
CA ALA A 682 2.26 -14.27 -68.49
C ALA A 682 1.29 -14.89 -69.51
#